data_4c5a51e521eca80ea858f0c135c76365
#
_entry.id   4c5a51e521eca80ea858f0c135c76365
#
_cell.length_a   1.000
_cell.length_b   1.000
_cell.length_c   1.000
_cell.angle_alpha   90.00
_cell.angle_beta   90.00
_cell.angle_gamma   90.00
#
_symmetry.space_group_name_H-M   'P 1'
#
loop_
_entity.id
_entity.type
_entity.pdbx_description
1 polymer ?
#
loop_
_entity_poly.entity_id
_entity_poly.type
_entity_poly.pdbx_seq_one_letter_code
_entity_poly.pdbx_strand_id
1 'polypeptide(L)'
;MTAENKKKTLALLYELLMHPEGDVRRKSGQIMGQILANSGPKYRKERPHSARKDAMTPTMMALLDESVSLWEHYILLCLHPDRKVSPKHALRISNSLKTICMSLFASCDEKEAQPMLPPLLRLLWQAEGEDRFVLVDAFSRIPWSYFPPESLPPTIDALGKMVLGGNVPLQLNALRALEQLRLHRPETEDAIVHAVRQLNVSPGPHSQVLDCMRQRVLGLRMNEISSGEVSDFYLSNLKNAVHWTIKLVQIDLLCDDVHRHPDSAFHTAMHLSNLLSVSEHLPVREYAGRRLLEVCQALTISQRNEIAIDLIRELESGQDQISRFIPPYAGHIICMLPEKELLEAVDLLEALLHGGLVRPARTALYTLGEVLNDLPNNPAIAQRILGIVMTGVSHYDSEIHRAALMVLCKEIFGSQRISMDFRHDYFVLLHKKLLTILSEPREGKLTFFNRAAMLNYLYRFMIACQVQRGGFHFSPAKPAAFFPGTFDPFSVGHKKIVEEIRSMGFQVYLAIDEFSWSKKTLAKLMRRQIVVMSVADQWDTYLFPDDIPINIANPKDLATLKHLLGYTELYLVAGSDVIRNASAYRSTELGSAAEYNHIVFYRDREEEAQKPPLSSFIQGKLETFSLPAFFETVSSTRIRESVDQNLDISMLVDPVVQSFIYENGLYLRTPERKNILRREDLYFRRFRAPSPELPGEMARLLSQKKSL
;
A
#
# COMPACT_ATOMS: atom_id res chain seq x y z
N MET A 1 19.08 21.80 -6.32
CA MET A 1 19.39 22.14 -4.89
C MET A 1 20.71 22.88 -4.91
N THR A 2 20.83 24.02 -4.20
CA THR A 2 22.14 24.70 -4.07
C THR A 2 23.09 23.88 -3.21
N ALA A 3 24.40 24.05 -3.39
CA ALA A 3 25.44 23.33 -2.60
C ALA A 3 25.24 23.52 -1.09
N GLU A 4 24.93 24.73 -0.64
CA GLU A 4 24.65 25.03 0.77
C GLU A 4 23.42 24.29 1.30
N ASN A 5 22.32 24.30 0.53
CA ASN A 5 21.11 23.59 0.92
C ASN A 5 21.33 22.05 0.93
N LYS A 6 22.16 21.53 0.02
CA LYS A 6 22.55 20.11 0.01
C LYS A 6 23.26 19.73 1.30
N LYS A 7 24.25 20.51 1.73
CA LYS A 7 24.99 20.26 2.98
C LYS A 7 24.08 20.33 4.21
N LYS A 8 23.25 21.36 4.31
CA LYS A 8 22.26 21.52 5.41
C LYS A 8 21.29 20.35 5.48
N THR A 9 20.76 19.93 4.30
CA THR A 9 19.81 18.80 4.26
C THR A 9 20.47 17.50 4.66
N LEU A 10 21.68 17.23 4.18
CA LEU A 10 22.44 16.02 4.56
C LEU A 10 22.75 16.00 6.06
N ALA A 11 23.11 17.14 6.67
CA ALA A 11 23.37 17.24 8.11
C ALA A 11 22.08 16.91 8.92
N LEU A 12 20.94 17.44 8.55
CA LEU A 12 19.64 17.11 9.19
C LEU A 12 19.29 15.62 9.05
N LEU A 13 19.49 15.05 7.87
CA LEU A 13 19.23 13.63 7.64
C LEU A 13 20.19 12.75 8.43
N TYR A 14 21.46 13.15 8.61
CA TYR A 14 22.42 12.44 9.44
C TYR A 14 21.97 12.39 10.90
N GLU A 15 21.46 13.49 11.46
CA GLU A 15 20.88 13.50 12.81
C GLU A 15 19.70 12.51 12.94
N LEU A 16 18.88 12.37 11.90
CA LEU A 16 17.77 11.42 11.88
C LEU A 16 18.22 9.95 11.82
N LEU A 17 19.48 9.65 11.52
CA LEU A 17 20.02 8.28 11.65
C LEU A 17 20.08 7.80 13.11
N MET A 18 20.01 8.70 14.09
CA MET A 18 19.92 8.38 15.50
C MET A 18 18.50 8.10 15.99
N HIS A 19 17.49 8.39 15.17
CA HIS A 19 16.08 8.29 15.58
C HIS A 19 15.73 6.89 16.14
N PRO A 20 14.88 6.80 17.19
CA PRO A 20 14.49 5.51 17.78
C PRO A 20 13.80 4.58 16.79
N GLU A 21 12.97 5.10 15.88
CA GLU A 21 12.26 4.32 14.89
C GLU A 21 13.14 3.91 13.71
N GLY A 22 13.12 2.60 13.38
CA GLY A 22 13.92 2.01 12.29
C GLY A 22 13.56 2.58 10.92
N ASP A 23 12.28 2.85 10.67
CA ASP A 23 11.81 3.37 9.38
C ASP A 23 12.29 4.79 9.10
N VAL A 24 12.33 5.63 10.14
CA VAL A 24 12.88 6.99 10.02
C VAL A 24 14.35 6.91 9.64
N ARG A 25 15.15 6.08 10.33
CA ARG A 25 16.58 5.88 10.01
C ARG A 25 16.79 5.36 8.60
N ARG A 26 16.05 4.32 8.21
CA ARG A 26 16.12 3.72 6.87
C ARG A 26 15.78 4.74 5.79
N LYS A 27 14.69 5.49 5.97
CA LYS A 27 14.25 6.51 5.01
C LYS A 27 15.23 7.65 4.90
N SER A 28 15.79 8.10 6.03
CA SER A 28 16.83 9.12 6.06
C SER A 28 18.09 8.67 5.31
N GLY A 29 18.55 7.44 5.54
CA GLY A 29 19.67 6.85 4.80
C GLY A 29 19.42 6.75 3.30
N GLN A 30 18.21 6.33 2.89
CA GLN A 30 17.83 6.28 1.48
C GLN A 30 17.88 7.68 0.83
N ILE A 31 17.31 8.69 1.48
CA ILE A 31 17.30 10.07 0.97
C ILE A 31 18.72 10.64 0.91
N MET A 32 19.56 10.36 1.92
CA MET A 32 20.99 10.76 1.89
C MET A 32 21.70 10.19 0.65
N GLY A 33 21.54 8.90 0.38
CA GLY A 33 22.12 8.27 -0.80
C GLY A 33 21.65 8.92 -2.11
N GLN A 34 20.35 9.20 -2.23
CA GLN A 34 19.78 9.88 -3.41
C GLN A 34 20.32 11.31 -3.60
N ILE A 35 20.48 12.07 -2.51
CA ILE A 35 21.03 13.43 -2.55
C ILE A 35 22.51 13.40 -2.92
N LEU A 36 23.28 12.45 -2.40
CA LEU A 36 24.70 12.26 -2.74
C LEU A 36 24.89 11.93 -4.22
N ALA A 37 23.99 11.15 -4.80
CA ALA A 37 23.99 10.84 -6.23
C ALA A 37 23.61 12.00 -7.18
N ASN A 38 23.24 13.16 -6.67
CA ASN A 38 22.81 14.37 -7.43
C ASN A 38 21.59 14.20 -8.35
N SER A 39 21.02 13.02 -8.49
CA SER A 39 19.87 12.78 -9.36
C SER A 39 19.02 11.65 -8.80
N GLY A 40 17.71 11.90 -8.75
CA GLY A 40 16.76 10.83 -8.42
C GLY A 40 16.66 9.79 -9.55
N PRO A 41 16.36 8.53 -9.23
CA PRO A 41 16.30 7.42 -10.21
C PRO A 41 15.33 7.66 -11.37
N LYS A 42 14.39 8.59 -11.24
CA LYS A 42 13.35 8.87 -12.24
C LYS A 42 13.82 9.76 -13.40
N TYR A 43 14.73 10.69 -13.18
CA TYR A 43 15.15 11.63 -14.23
C TYR A 43 16.08 11.02 -15.30
N ARG A 44 16.70 9.87 -15.03
CA ARG A 44 17.69 9.26 -15.91
C ARG A 44 17.13 8.22 -16.88
N LYS A 45 16.08 7.51 -16.50
CA LYS A 45 15.42 6.56 -17.41
C LYS A 45 14.61 7.25 -18.53
N GLU A 46 14.25 8.51 -18.34
CA GLU A 46 13.45 9.31 -19.30
C GLU A 46 14.29 10.11 -20.29
N ARG A 47 15.64 10.12 -20.19
CA ARG A 47 16.50 10.70 -21.21
C ARG A 47 16.55 9.81 -22.44
N PRO A 48 16.28 10.34 -23.67
CA PRO A 48 16.44 9.57 -24.90
C PRO A 48 17.84 8.97 -24.99
N HIS A 49 17.97 7.76 -25.53
CA HIS A 49 19.25 7.06 -25.69
C HIS A 49 20.35 7.91 -26.40
N SER A 50 19.97 8.88 -27.21
CA SER A 50 20.87 9.82 -27.87
C SER A 50 21.59 10.80 -26.92
N ALA A 51 20.97 11.16 -25.77
CA ALA A 51 21.57 12.06 -24.79
C ALA A 51 22.56 11.40 -23.81
N ARG A 52 22.66 10.07 -23.83
CA ARG A 52 23.59 9.30 -22.97
C ARG A 52 25.05 9.30 -23.45
N LYS A 53 25.34 9.81 -24.67
CA LYS A 53 26.67 9.81 -25.27
C LYS A 53 27.48 11.09 -25.04
N ASP A 54 26.88 12.15 -24.49
CA ASP A 54 27.57 13.43 -24.33
C ASP A 54 28.55 13.39 -23.16
N ALA A 55 29.74 13.94 -23.39
CA ALA A 55 30.75 14.13 -22.37
C ALA A 55 30.20 14.95 -21.20
N MET A 56 30.56 14.62 -19.96
CA MET A 56 30.20 15.41 -18.78
C MET A 56 30.63 16.86 -18.95
N THR A 57 29.71 17.81 -18.77
CA THR A 57 30.05 19.23 -18.80
C THR A 57 30.93 19.57 -17.58
N PRO A 58 31.78 20.62 -17.65
CA PRO A 58 32.60 21.05 -16.52
C PRO A 58 31.77 21.30 -15.23
N THR A 59 30.56 21.82 -15.37
CA THR A 59 29.64 22.01 -14.24
C THR A 59 29.16 20.69 -13.63
N MET A 60 28.92 19.67 -14.45
CA MET A 60 28.55 18.33 -13.95
C MET A 60 29.73 17.66 -13.25
N MET A 61 30.96 17.86 -13.74
CA MET A 61 32.17 17.34 -13.07
C MET A 61 32.36 17.99 -11.70
N ALA A 62 32.25 19.31 -11.61
CA ALA A 62 32.36 20.02 -10.33
C ALA A 62 31.30 19.57 -9.30
N LEU A 63 30.06 19.33 -9.74
CA LEU A 63 28.98 18.79 -8.89
C LEU A 63 29.28 17.33 -8.45
N LEU A 64 29.90 16.55 -9.29
CA LEU A 64 30.31 15.19 -8.97
C LEU A 64 31.46 15.18 -7.95
N ASP A 65 32.45 16.03 -8.12
CA ASP A 65 33.58 16.18 -7.17
C ASP A 65 33.09 16.62 -5.79
N GLU A 66 32.14 17.56 -5.74
CA GLU A 66 31.50 17.92 -4.47
C GLU A 66 30.76 16.72 -3.84
N SER A 67 30.06 15.92 -4.65
CA SER A 67 29.37 14.75 -4.16
C SER A 67 30.31 13.67 -3.66
N VAL A 68 31.44 13.44 -4.31
CA VAL A 68 32.49 12.50 -3.87
C VAL A 68 33.07 12.96 -2.53
N SER A 69 33.40 14.25 -2.38
CA SER A 69 33.90 14.81 -1.12
C SER A 69 32.87 14.69 0.01
N LEU A 70 31.60 14.96 -0.25
CA LEU A 70 30.54 14.76 0.75
C LEU A 70 30.35 13.29 1.10
N TRP A 71 30.42 12.40 0.13
CA TRP A 71 30.32 10.96 0.35
C TRP A 71 31.45 10.45 1.24
N GLU A 72 32.70 10.81 0.96
CA GLU A 72 33.84 10.46 1.82
C GLU A 72 33.67 10.96 3.26
N HIS A 73 33.23 12.21 3.41
CA HIS A 73 32.92 12.79 4.73
C HIS A 73 31.86 11.97 5.50
N TYR A 74 30.75 11.60 4.85
CA TYR A 74 29.69 10.86 5.53
C TYR A 74 30.04 9.38 5.77
N ILE A 75 30.88 8.74 4.97
CA ILE A 75 31.43 7.42 5.32
C ILE A 75 32.17 7.51 6.64
N LEU A 76 33.11 8.45 6.76
CA LEU A 76 33.90 8.64 7.98
C LEU A 76 33.02 8.97 9.20
N LEU A 77 32.01 9.82 9.04
CA LEU A 77 31.06 10.10 10.12
C LEU A 77 30.22 8.88 10.51
N CYS A 78 29.94 7.97 9.57
CA CYS A 78 29.23 6.74 9.89
C CYS A 78 30.11 5.72 10.61
N LEU A 79 31.39 5.64 10.28
CA LEU A 79 32.35 4.75 10.96
C LEU A 79 32.78 5.33 12.32
N HIS A 80 33.09 6.62 12.36
CA HIS A 80 33.60 7.31 13.55
C HIS A 80 32.73 8.52 13.89
N PRO A 81 31.53 8.29 14.47
CA PRO A 81 30.67 9.37 14.93
C PRO A 81 31.33 10.24 16.00
N ASP A 82 30.91 11.49 16.14
CA ASP A 82 31.40 12.39 17.17
C ASP A 82 31.39 11.73 18.57
N ARG A 83 32.43 11.93 19.37
CA ARG A 83 32.57 11.37 20.73
C ARG A 83 31.40 11.73 21.67
N LYS A 84 30.60 12.73 21.35
CA LYS A 84 29.39 13.10 22.07
C LYS A 84 28.21 12.17 21.81
N VAL A 85 28.28 11.32 20.78
CA VAL A 85 27.21 10.38 20.41
C VAL A 85 27.29 9.15 21.32
N SER A 86 26.16 8.73 21.89
CA SER A 86 26.12 7.52 22.73
C SER A 86 26.44 6.26 21.92
N PRO A 87 27.00 5.19 22.51
CA PRO A 87 27.33 3.94 21.81
C PRO A 87 26.14 3.35 21.04
N LYS A 88 24.94 3.44 21.60
CA LYS A 88 23.70 2.99 20.95
C LYS A 88 23.39 3.79 19.67
N HIS A 89 23.63 5.08 19.69
CA HIS A 89 23.44 5.94 18.52
C HIS A 89 24.55 5.75 17.49
N ALA A 90 25.80 5.58 17.93
CA ALA A 90 26.91 5.26 17.05
C ALA A 90 26.64 3.98 16.25
N LEU A 91 26.17 2.92 16.91
CA LEU A 91 25.78 1.68 16.24
C LEU A 91 24.62 1.87 15.23
N ARG A 92 23.65 2.74 15.52
CA ARG A 92 22.56 3.07 14.59
C ARG A 92 23.08 3.79 13.34
N ILE A 93 23.99 4.72 13.52
CA ILE A 93 24.62 5.49 12.45
C ILE A 93 25.44 4.56 11.56
N SER A 94 26.34 3.75 12.11
CA SER A 94 27.20 2.83 11.34
C SER A 94 26.37 1.79 10.58
N ASN A 95 25.34 1.21 11.19
CA ASN A 95 24.42 0.30 10.52
C ASN A 95 23.62 0.95 9.38
N SER A 96 23.52 2.28 9.33
CA SER A 96 22.84 2.99 8.26
C SER A 96 23.70 3.15 7.00
N LEU A 97 25.03 2.97 7.11
CA LEU A 97 25.97 3.12 5.98
C LEU A 97 25.58 2.25 4.79
N LYS A 98 25.21 0.99 5.01
CA LYS A 98 24.74 0.08 3.95
C LYS A 98 23.52 0.62 3.20
N THR A 99 22.60 1.25 3.90
CA THR A 99 21.37 1.81 3.29
C THR A 99 21.70 3.04 2.45
N ILE A 100 22.60 3.88 2.93
CA ILE A 100 23.10 5.04 2.19
C ILE A 100 23.82 4.56 0.93
N CYS A 101 24.74 3.59 1.07
CA CYS A 101 25.51 2.99 -0.01
C CYS A 101 24.59 2.39 -1.09
N MET A 102 23.66 1.53 -0.70
CA MET A 102 22.69 0.92 -1.61
C MET A 102 21.87 1.97 -2.37
N SER A 103 21.39 3.01 -1.70
CA SER A 103 20.59 4.05 -2.32
C SER A 103 21.40 4.97 -3.23
N LEU A 104 22.64 5.27 -2.85
CA LEU A 104 23.58 6.05 -3.66
C LEU A 104 23.85 5.34 -5.00
N PHE A 105 24.31 4.09 -4.95
CA PHE A 105 24.70 3.35 -6.16
C PHE A 105 23.50 2.92 -7.01
N ALA A 106 22.33 2.70 -6.42
CA ALA A 106 21.09 2.52 -7.17
C ALA A 106 20.62 3.80 -7.90
N SER A 107 21.10 4.96 -7.47
CA SER A 107 20.76 6.27 -8.06
C SER A 107 21.84 6.76 -9.04
N CYS A 108 23.01 6.12 -9.12
CA CYS A 108 24.11 6.43 -10.05
C CYS A 108 24.01 5.58 -11.32
N ASP A 109 24.45 6.14 -12.46
CA ASP A 109 24.88 5.32 -13.59
C ASP A 109 26.37 4.92 -13.43
N GLU A 110 26.87 4.07 -14.34
CA GLU A 110 28.22 3.55 -14.25
C GLU A 110 29.29 4.65 -14.22
N LYS A 111 29.16 5.71 -15.03
CA LYS A 111 30.10 6.83 -15.08
C LYS A 111 30.15 7.66 -13.81
N GLU A 112 29.02 7.78 -13.13
CA GLU A 112 28.90 8.51 -11.87
C GLU A 112 29.25 7.63 -10.66
N ALA A 113 29.02 6.32 -10.77
CA ALA A 113 29.39 5.36 -9.73
C ALA A 113 30.91 5.20 -9.59
N GLN A 114 31.66 5.22 -10.72
CA GLN A 114 33.09 5.05 -10.71
C GLN A 114 33.84 6.02 -9.79
N PRO A 115 33.63 7.35 -9.82
CA PRO A 115 34.26 8.27 -8.88
C PRO A 115 33.83 8.11 -7.43
N MET A 116 32.66 7.51 -7.18
CA MET A 116 32.14 7.27 -5.81
C MET A 116 32.72 6.04 -5.14
N LEU A 117 33.31 5.11 -5.88
CA LEU A 117 33.89 3.88 -5.33
C LEU A 117 35.21 4.07 -4.54
N PRO A 118 36.22 4.85 -5.01
CA PRO A 118 37.51 4.95 -4.37
C PRO A 118 37.48 5.34 -2.89
N PRO A 119 36.63 6.27 -2.40
CA PRO A 119 36.56 6.57 -0.97
C PRO A 119 36.20 5.35 -0.12
N LEU A 120 35.24 4.55 -0.55
CA LEU A 120 34.80 3.36 0.19
C LEU A 120 35.86 2.23 0.09
N LEU A 121 36.45 2.03 -1.10
CA LEU A 121 37.45 0.99 -1.32
C LEU A 121 38.73 1.23 -0.52
N ARG A 122 39.24 2.47 -0.47
CA ARG A 122 40.39 2.84 0.35
C ARG A 122 40.17 2.47 1.83
N LEU A 123 39.00 2.79 2.36
CA LEU A 123 38.65 2.45 3.74
C LEU A 123 38.51 0.94 3.94
N LEU A 124 37.89 0.22 2.99
CA LEU A 124 37.79 -1.24 3.04
C LEU A 124 39.14 -1.94 3.08
N TRP A 125 40.11 -1.50 2.24
CA TRP A 125 41.45 -2.08 2.17
C TRP A 125 42.28 -1.84 3.42
N GLN A 126 42.01 -0.74 4.13
CA GLN A 126 42.71 -0.34 5.36
C GLN A 126 41.92 -0.64 6.63
N ALA A 127 40.74 -1.27 6.50
CA ALA A 127 39.82 -1.47 7.62
C ALA A 127 40.43 -2.29 8.76
N GLU A 128 40.21 -1.85 9.99
CA GLU A 128 40.61 -2.56 11.21
C GLU A 128 39.41 -2.67 12.18
N GLY A 129 39.48 -3.58 13.15
CA GLY A 129 38.53 -3.75 14.21
C GLY A 129 37.09 -3.97 13.70
N GLU A 130 36.14 -3.24 14.29
CA GLU A 130 34.69 -3.33 14.01
C GLU A 130 34.29 -2.71 12.65
N ASP A 131 35.11 -1.78 12.13
CA ASP A 131 34.86 -1.13 10.84
C ASP A 131 34.86 -2.13 9.68
N ARG A 132 35.65 -3.23 9.79
CA ARG A 132 35.67 -4.31 8.82
C ARG A 132 34.27 -4.84 8.50
N PHE A 133 33.49 -5.11 9.54
CA PHE A 133 32.17 -5.67 9.35
C PHE A 133 31.20 -4.69 8.66
N VAL A 134 31.20 -3.43 9.10
CA VAL A 134 30.34 -2.36 8.55
C VAL A 134 30.68 -2.10 7.08
N LEU A 135 31.97 -2.06 6.75
CA LEU A 135 32.46 -1.79 5.38
C LEU A 135 32.15 -2.97 4.43
N VAL A 136 32.31 -4.21 4.87
CA VAL A 136 31.95 -5.38 4.04
C VAL A 136 30.45 -5.43 3.80
N ASP A 137 29.60 -5.14 4.80
CA ASP A 137 28.14 -5.11 4.64
C ASP A 137 27.69 -3.97 3.69
N ALA A 138 28.33 -2.81 3.75
CA ALA A 138 28.07 -1.71 2.81
C ALA A 138 28.57 -2.04 1.38
N PHE A 139 29.78 -2.56 1.26
CA PHE A 139 30.39 -2.96 -0.01
C PHE A 139 29.57 -4.01 -0.76
N SER A 140 29.04 -5.01 -0.07
CA SER A 140 28.23 -6.08 -0.66
C SER A 140 26.91 -5.58 -1.28
N ARG A 141 26.54 -4.30 -1.11
CA ARG A 141 25.32 -3.69 -1.66
C ARG A 141 25.56 -2.93 -2.97
N ILE A 142 26.78 -2.88 -3.46
CA ILE A 142 27.15 -2.19 -4.70
C ILE A 142 27.05 -3.18 -5.87
N PRO A 143 26.48 -2.78 -7.01
CA PRO A 143 26.48 -3.61 -8.21
C PRO A 143 27.91 -3.94 -8.66
N TRP A 144 28.24 -5.22 -8.81
CA TRP A 144 29.60 -5.70 -9.17
C TRP A 144 30.08 -5.19 -10.53
N SER A 145 29.16 -4.83 -11.43
CA SER A 145 29.47 -4.24 -12.72
C SER A 145 30.14 -2.87 -12.62
N TYR A 146 30.01 -2.16 -11.51
CA TYR A 146 30.62 -0.83 -11.34
C TYR A 146 32.09 -0.85 -10.96
N PHE A 147 32.61 -2.01 -10.53
CA PHE A 147 34.00 -2.14 -10.07
C PHE A 147 34.98 -2.19 -11.24
N PRO A 148 35.93 -1.22 -11.34
CA PRO A 148 36.95 -1.28 -12.35
C PRO A 148 37.90 -2.47 -12.08
N PRO A 149 38.43 -3.14 -13.15
CA PRO A 149 39.23 -4.35 -13.00
C PRO A 149 40.46 -4.20 -12.07
N GLU A 150 41.09 -3.03 -12.07
CA GLU A 150 42.23 -2.72 -11.22
C GLU A 150 41.91 -2.67 -9.72
N SER A 151 40.63 -2.48 -9.34
CA SER A 151 40.21 -2.48 -7.94
C SER A 151 39.96 -3.88 -7.38
N LEU A 152 39.82 -4.89 -8.22
CA LEU A 152 39.43 -6.25 -7.79
C LEU A 152 40.55 -6.97 -7.01
N PRO A 153 41.86 -6.98 -7.45
CA PRO A 153 42.88 -7.70 -6.72
C PRO A 153 43.08 -7.18 -5.27
N PRO A 154 43.21 -5.87 -4.99
CA PRO A 154 43.34 -5.39 -3.62
C PRO A 154 42.07 -5.61 -2.79
N THR A 155 40.92 -5.66 -3.41
CA THR A 155 39.65 -5.96 -2.73
C THR A 155 39.58 -7.43 -2.31
N ILE A 156 39.97 -8.35 -3.20
CA ILE A 156 40.06 -9.79 -2.89
C ILE A 156 41.09 -10.05 -1.77
N ASP A 157 42.23 -9.39 -1.80
CA ASP A 157 43.22 -9.49 -0.73
C ASP A 157 42.68 -8.99 0.63
N ALA A 158 42.01 -7.85 0.66
CA ALA A 158 41.42 -7.31 1.86
C ALA A 158 40.33 -8.25 2.43
N LEU A 159 39.44 -8.75 1.58
CA LEU A 159 38.39 -9.71 1.98
C LEU A 159 39.02 -11.04 2.43
N GLY A 160 40.05 -11.52 1.75
CA GLY A 160 40.81 -12.71 2.14
C GLY A 160 41.46 -12.60 3.52
N LYS A 161 42.04 -11.46 3.86
CA LYS A 161 42.56 -11.18 5.23
C LYS A 161 41.42 -11.20 6.28
N MET A 162 40.25 -10.73 5.94
CA MET A 162 39.09 -10.79 6.85
C MET A 162 38.58 -12.24 7.02
N VAL A 163 38.63 -13.06 5.98
CA VAL A 163 38.31 -14.49 6.06
C VAL A 163 39.29 -15.22 6.96
N LEU A 164 40.57 -14.90 6.91
CA LEU A 164 41.61 -15.61 7.68
C LEU A 164 41.70 -15.14 9.16
N GLY A 165 41.47 -13.86 9.41
CA GLY A 165 41.75 -13.23 10.72
C GLY A 165 40.48 -12.70 11.46
N GLY A 166 39.30 -12.91 10.94
CA GLY A 166 38.06 -12.37 11.50
C GLY A 166 37.38 -13.31 12.50
N ASN A 167 36.37 -12.78 13.21
CA ASN A 167 35.40 -13.62 13.92
C ASN A 167 34.40 -14.27 12.94
N VAL A 168 33.69 -15.30 13.35
CA VAL A 168 32.79 -16.06 12.47
C VAL A 168 31.78 -15.18 11.69
N PRO A 169 31.11 -14.20 12.28
CA PRO A 169 30.22 -13.31 11.53
C PRO A 169 30.93 -12.52 10.42
N LEU A 170 32.15 -12.01 10.68
CA LEU A 170 32.94 -11.29 9.68
C LEU A 170 33.44 -12.23 8.59
N GLN A 171 33.94 -13.42 8.96
CA GLN A 171 34.36 -14.46 8.02
C GLN A 171 33.24 -14.84 7.05
N LEU A 172 32.03 -15.09 7.56
CA LEU A 172 30.89 -15.44 6.75
C LEU A 172 30.47 -14.29 5.84
N ASN A 173 30.50 -13.04 6.33
CA ASN A 173 30.15 -11.89 5.52
C ASN A 173 31.14 -11.64 4.39
N ALA A 174 32.45 -11.80 4.67
CA ALA A 174 33.50 -11.72 3.67
C ALA A 174 33.45 -12.87 2.64
N LEU A 175 33.17 -14.11 3.08
CA LEU A 175 32.96 -15.25 2.17
C LEU A 175 31.78 -15.04 1.25
N ARG A 176 30.66 -14.51 1.75
CA ARG A 176 29.50 -14.17 0.91
C ARG A 176 29.82 -13.09 -0.13
N ALA A 177 30.57 -12.08 0.26
CA ALA A 177 31.04 -11.05 -0.68
C ALA A 177 31.95 -11.63 -1.78
N LEU A 178 32.87 -12.52 -1.42
CA LEU A 178 33.73 -13.21 -2.38
C LEU A 178 32.98 -14.16 -3.30
N GLU A 179 31.97 -14.88 -2.78
CA GLU A 179 31.10 -15.71 -3.60
C GLU A 179 30.33 -14.88 -4.64
N GLN A 180 29.72 -13.80 -4.22
CA GLN A 180 28.97 -12.91 -5.12
C GLN A 180 29.93 -12.29 -6.17
N LEU A 181 31.11 -11.90 -5.75
CA LEU A 181 32.14 -11.41 -6.68
C LEU A 181 32.49 -12.46 -7.73
N ARG A 182 32.72 -13.72 -7.33
CA ARG A 182 33.04 -14.83 -8.25
C ARG A 182 31.90 -15.07 -9.26
N LEU A 183 30.66 -15.04 -8.81
CA LEU A 183 29.51 -15.26 -9.67
C LEU A 183 29.28 -14.15 -10.72
N HIS A 184 29.60 -12.91 -10.39
CA HIS A 184 29.40 -11.77 -11.29
C HIS A 184 30.64 -11.38 -12.10
N ARG A 185 31.84 -11.80 -11.66
CA ARG A 185 33.14 -11.49 -12.24
C ARG A 185 34.00 -12.77 -12.32
N PRO A 186 33.68 -13.70 -13.26
CA PRO A 186 34.38 -15.01 -13.36
C PRO A 186 35.89 -14.94 -13.48
N GLU A 187 36.42 -13.84 -14.03
CA GLU A 187 37.85 -13.59 -14.12
C GLU A 187 38.56 -13.51 -12.77
N THR A 188 37.84 -13.38 -11.67
CA THR A 188 38.42 -13.32 -10.30
C THR A 188 38.48 -14.68 -9.62
N GLU A 189 37.99 -15.75 -10.25
CA GLU A 189 37.88 -17.09 -9.64
C GLU A 189 39.18 -17.62 -9.04
N ASP A 190 40.25 -17.61 -9.81
CA ASP A 190 41.55 -18.13 -9.34
C ASP A 190 42.08 -17.37 -8.12
N ALA A 191 41.97 -16.05 -8.12
CA ALA A 191 42.41 -15.20 -7.01
C ALA A 191 41.56 -15.46 -5.75
N ILE A 192 40.26 -15.61 -5.89
CA ILE A 192 39.35 -15.90 -4.79
C ILE A 192 39.59 -17.29 -4.22
N VAL A 193 39.75 -18.29 -5.08
CA VAL A 193 40.05 -19.67 -4.67
C VAL A 193 41.38 -19.71 -3.91
N HIS A 194 42.41 -19.00 -4.39
CA HIS A 194 43.68 -18.90 -3.68
C HIS A 194 43.55 -18.28 -2.29
N ALA A 195 42.81 -17.18 -2.16
CA ALA A 195 42.59 -16.49 -0.88
C ALA A 195 41.84 -17.37 0.13
N VAL A 196 40.82 -18.13 -0.32
CA VAL A 196 39.98 -18.92 0.56
C VAL A 196 40.53 -20.30 0.92
N ARG A 197 41.38 -20.90 0.08
CA ARG A 197 42.04 -22.21 0.38
C ARG A 197 42.85 -22.21 1.68
N GLN A 198 43.37 -21.07 2.08
CA GLN A 198 44.18 -20.93 3.30
C GLN A 198 43.35 -20.96 4.58
N LEU A 199 42.01 -20.86 4.48
CA LEU A 199 41.14 -20.87 5.64
C LEU A 199 41.10 -22.26 6.28
N ASN A 200 41.63 -22.38 7.49
CA ASN A 200 41.50 -23.53 8.35
C ASN A 200 40.31 -23.33 9.29
N VAL A 201 39.31 -24.16 9.15
CA VAL A 201 38.11 -24.08 10.01
C VAL A 201 38.39 -24.84 11.31
N SER A 202 38.56 -24.10 12.40
CA SER A 202 38.76 -24.71 13.73
C SER A 202 37.45 -25.27 14.26
N PRO A 203 37.48 -26.40 15.01
CA PRO A 203 36.25 -26.93 15.66
C PRO A 203 35.60 -25.90 16.57
N GLY A 204 34.27 -25.72 16.41
CA GLY A 204 33.50 -24.75 17.19
C GLY A 204 32.02 -24.75 16.83
N PRO A 205 31.19 -23.97 17.54
CA PRO A 205 29.73 -24.00 17.38
C PRO A 205 29.21 -23.66 15.98
N HIS A 206 30.06 -23.02 15.15
CA HIS A 206 29.68 -22.61 13.79
C HIS A 206 30.64 -23.12 12.71
N SER A 207 31.51 -24.10 13.07
CA SER A 207 32.50 -24.64 12.15
C SER A 207 31.89 -25.27 10.90
N GLN A 208 30.79 -25.98 11.02
CA GLN A 208 30.10 -26.59 9.87
C GLN A 208 29.55 -25.53 8.91
N VAL A 209 28.90 -24.45 9.42
CA VAL A 209 28.38 -23.37 8.59
C VAL A 209 29.51 -22.66 7.85
N LEU A 210 30.64 -22.44 8.53
CA LEU A 210 31.83 -21.82 7.95
C LEU A 210 32.47 -22.71 6.89
N ASP A 211 32.58 -24.02 7.14
CA ASP A 211 33.12 -24.97 6.18
C ASP A 211 32.20 -25.14 4.95
N CYS A 212 30.91 -25.24 5.14
CA CYS A 212 29.95 -25.27 4.05
C CYS A 212 30.10 -24.01 3.16
N MET A 213 30.19 -22.83 3.76
CA MET A 213 30.35 -21.59 3.02
C MET A 213 31.71 -21.53 2.28
N ARG A 214 32.79 -22.02 2.92
CA ARG A 214 34.11 -22.17 2.29
C ARG A 214 34.06 -23.08 1.06
N GLN A 215 33.45 -24.26 1.19
CA GLN A 215 33.29 -25.23 0.09
C GLN A 215 32.50 -24.62 -1.07
N ARG A 216 31.44 -23.89 -0.77
CA ARG A 216 30.62 -23.20 -1.75
C ARG A 216 31.40 -22.14 -2.52
N VAL A 217 32.19 -21.31 -1.83
CA VAL A 217 33.08 -20.31 -2.49
C VAL A 217 34.14 -20.98 -3.35
N LEU A 218 34.68 -22.14 -2.93
CA LEU A 218 35.64 -22.91 -3.69
C LEU A 218 35.03 -23.69 -4.87
N GLY A 219 33.70 -23.70 -5.03
CA GLY A 219 33.03 -24.49 -6.07
C GLY A 219 33.11 -26.00 -5.86
N LEU A 220 33.46 -26.45 -4.65
CA LEU A 220 33.53 -27.86 -4.30
C LEU A 220 32.11 -28.40 -4.08
N ARG A 221 31.86 -29.64 -4.49
CA ARG A 221 30.61 -30.33 -4.12
C ARG A 221 30.61 -30.55 -2.61
N MET A 222 29.59 -30.10 -1.94
CA MET A 222 29.38 -30.41 -0.51
C MET A 222 29.27 -31.94 -0.37
N ASN A 223 29.92 -32.49 0.64
CA ASN A 223 29.88 -33.92 0.93
C ASN A 223 28.42 -34.35 1.06
N GLU A 224 28.08 -35.52 0.51
CA GLU A 224 26.75 -36.12 0.56
C GLU A 224 26.32 -36.42 2.03
N ILE A 225 25.73 -35.46 2.66
CA ILE A 225 24.98 -35.66 3.90
C ILE A 225 23.55 -36.06 3.49
N SER A 226 22.95 -37.05 4.15
CA SER A 226 21.61 -37.51 3.80
C SER A 226 20.57 -36.36 3.91
N SER A 227 19.62 -36.30 3.00
CA SER A 227 18.70 -35.16 2.81
C SER A 227 17.89 -34.79 4.08
N GLY A 228 17.52 -35.75 4.90
CA GLY A 228 16.80 -35.50 6.15
C GLY A 228 17.65 -34.90 7.25
N GLU A 229 18.91 -35.35 7.38
CA GLU A 229 19.85 -34.85 8.40
C GLU A 229 20.32 -33.42 8.11
N VAL A 230 20.45 -33.05 6.84
CA VAL A 230 20.84 -31.68 6.43
C VAL A 230 19.76 -30.67 6.80
N SER A 231 18.49 -30.95 6.47
CA SER A 231 17.37 -30.06 6.77
C SER A 231 17.20 -29.86 8.28
N ASP A 232 17.17 -30.93 9.06
CA ASP A 232 17.02 -30.86 10.52
C ASP A 232 18.20 -30.16 11.20
N PHE A 233 19.40 -30.36 10.71
CA PHE A 233 20.60 -29.69 11.20
C PHE A 233 20.53 -28.17 10.97
N TYR A 234 20.23 -27.74 9.75
CA TYR A 234 20.13 -26.30 9.44
C TYR A 234 18.97 -25.64 10.17
N LEU A 235 17.86 -26.32 10.32
CA LEU A 235 16.68 -25.81 11.02
C LEU A 235 16.92 -25.64 12.52
N SER A 236 17.60 -26.62 13.17
CA SER A 236 17.98 -26.48 14.57
C SER A 236 18.96 -25.33 14.79
N ASN A 237 19.91 -25.14 13.90
CA ASN A 237 20.89 -24.06 13.97
C ASN A 237 20.25 -22.68 13.68
N LEU A 238 19.26 -22.58 12.81
CA LEU A 238 18.53 -21.33 12.58
C LEU A 238 17.86 -20.80 13.85
N LYS A 239 17.32 -21.68 14.67
CA LYS A 239 16.72 -21.30 15.97
C LYS A 239 17.77 -20.82 16.98
N ASN A 240 18.97 -21.40 16.94
CA ASN A 240 20.02 -21.17 17.93
C ASN A 240 21.08 -20.13 17.50
N ALA A 241 21.07 -19.69 16.24
CA ALA A 241 22.05 -18.73 15.73
C ALA A 241 21.87 -17.36 16.37
N VAL A 242 22.87 -16.90 17.08
CA VAL A 242 22.85 -15.61 17.79
C VAL A 242 23.03 -14.45 16.82
N HIS A 243 23.93 -14.56 15.83
CA HIS A 243 24.21 -13.49 14.92
C HIS A 243 23.43 -13.63 13.61
N TRP A 244 22.82 -12.52 13.16
CA TRP A 244 21.98 -12.50 11.96
C TRP A 244 22.69 -12.94 10.67
N THR A 245 24.00 -12.69 10.53
CA THR A 245 24.78 -13.12 9.36
C THR A 245 24.81 -14.65 9.23
N ILE A 246 24.92 -15.36 10.36
CA ILE A 246 24.90 -16.82 10.38
C ILE A 246 23.54 -17.32 9.87
N LYS A 247 22.44 -16.70 10.30
CA LYS A 247 21.09 -17.01 9.80
C LYS A 247 20.96 -16.84 8.29
N LEU A 248 21.57 -15.79 7.71
CA LEU A 248 21.52 -15.60 6.26
C LEU A 248 22.21 -16.72 5.50
N VAL A 249 23.40 -17.17 5.98
CA VAL A 249 24.12 -18.29 5.35
C VAL A 249 23.33 -19.59 5.50
N GLN A 250 22.74 -19.84 6.65
CA GLN A 250 21.89 -21.02 6.87
C GLN A 250 20.67 -21.04 5.96
N ILE A 251 20.03 -19.88 5.73
CA ILE A 251 18.95 -19.74 4.74
C ILE A 251 19.45 -20.14 3.34
N ASP A 252 20.64 -19.67 2.94
CA ASP A 252 21.23 -20.03 1.64
C ASP A 252 21.42 -21.54 1.52
N LEU A 253 21.99 -22.16 2.55
CA LEU A 253 22.25 -23.60 2.55
C LEU A 253 20.96 -24.43 2.50
N LEU A 254 19.91 -24.01 3.19
CA LEU A 254 18.59 -24.63 3.09
C LEU A 254 18.00 -24.54 1.68
N CYS A 255 18.11 -23.37 1.05
CA CYS A 255 17.59 -23.18 -0.31
C CYS A 255 18.40 -23.98 -1.34
N ASP A 256 19.73 -24.11 -1.14
CA ASP A 256 20.57 -24.97 -1.99
C ASP A 256 20.21 -26.46 -1.83
N ASP A 257 19.78 -26.87 -0.64
CA ASP A 257 19.30 -28.24 -0.41
C ASP A 257 18.01 -28.52 -1.19
N VAL A 258 17.08 -27.55 -1.26
CA VAL A 258 15.87 -27.67 -2.08
C VAL A 258 16.18 -27.93 -3.56
N HIS A 259 17.24 -27.32 -4.10
CA HIS A 259 17.64 -27.59 -5.49
C HIS A 259 18.12 -29.03 -5.71
N ARG A 260 18.65 -29.68 -4.68
CA ARG A 260 19.10 -31.08 -4.73
C ARG A 260 18.00 -32.05 -4.37
N HIS A 261 17.16 -31.67 -3.42
CA HIS A 261 16.08 -32.48 -2.85
C HIS A 261 14.76 -31.69 -2.89
N PRO A 262 14.06 -31.66 -4.03
CA PRO A 262 12.82 -30.90 -4.21
C PRO A 262 11.74 -31.24 -3.19
N ASP A 263 11.74 -32.44 -2.62
CA ASP A 263 10.78 -32.89 -1.60
C ASP A 263 10.90 -32.08 -0.29
N SER A 264 12.04 -31.45 -0.02
CA SER A 264 12.26 -30.57 1.14
C SER A 264 11.70 -29.15 0.94
N ALA A 265 11.24 -28.82 -0.27
CA ALA A 265 10.86 -27.46 -0.63
C ALA A 265 9.72 -26.90 0.25
N PHE A 266 8.69 -27.69 0.51
CA PHE A 266 7.56 -27.22 1.31
C PHE A 266 7.96 -26.95 2.77
N HIS A 267 8.73 -27.84 3.37
CA HIS A 267 9.23 -27.66 4.72
C HIS A 267 10.15 -26.43 4.85
N THR A 268 11.03 -26.24 3.88
CA THR A 268 11.89 -25.05 3.79
C THR A 268 11.05 -23.77 3.63
N ALA A 269 10.01 -23.79 2.78
CA ALA A 269 9.11 -22.65 2.59
C ALA A 269 8.37 -22.26 3.88
N MET A 270 7.85 -23.24 4.64
CA MET A 270 7.22 -23.01 5.95
C MET A 270 8.17 -22.34 6.94
N HIS A 271 9.45 -22.76 6.96
CA HIS A 271 10.45 -22.13 7.83
C HIS A 271 10.82 -20.71 7.39
N LEU A 272 10.92 -20.47 6.09
CA LEU A 272 11.18 -19.12 5.56
C LEU A 272 10.01 -18.17 5.82
N SER A 273 8.77 -18.66 5.69
CA SER A 273 7.54 -17.93 6.06
C SER A 273 7.56 -17.56 7.54
N ASN A 274 7.90 -18.50 8.42
CA ASN A 274 8.01 -18.24 9.84
C ASN A 274 9.13 -17.21 10.16
N LEU A 275 10.30 -17.32 9.53
CA LEU A 275 11.38 -16.34 9.72
C LEU A 275 10.99 -14.94 9.24
N LEU A 276 10.23 -14.82 8.16
CA LEU A 276 9.68 -13.57 7.68
C LEU A 276 8.75 -12.96 8.73
N SER A 277 7.93 -13.77 9.38
CA SER A 277 6.92 -13.34 10.36
C SER A 277 7.50 -13.05 11.75
N VAL A 278 8.46 -13.83 12.24
CA VAL A 278 8.88 -13.82 13.66
C VAL A 278 10.26 -13.19 13.91
N SER A 279 11.15 -13.14 12.91
CA SER A 279 12.52 -12.67 13.15
C SER A 279 12.57 -11.21 13.62
N GLU A 280 13.30 -10.92 14.68
CA GLU A 280 13.55 -9.54 15.15
C GLU A 280 14.50 -8.75 14.23
N HIS A 281 15.31 -9.45 13.43
CA HIS A 281 16.31 -8.85 12.55
C HIS A 281 15.74 -8.59 11.16
N LEU A 282 15.57 -7.32 10.80
CA LEU A 282 15.07 -6.91 9.49
C LEU A 282 15.83 -7.55 8.30
N PRO A 283 17.19 -7.61 8.30
CA PRO A 283 17.92 -8.26 7.20
C PRO A 283 17.55 -9.74 7.02
N VAL A 284 17.27 -10.45 8.11
CA VAL A 284 16.84 -11.86 8.06
C VAL A 284 15.45 -11.99 7.45
N ARG A 285 14.50 -11.12 7.86
CA ARG A 285 13.15 -11.09 7.29
C ARG A 285 13.16 -10.84 5.79
N GLU A 286 13.82 -9.76 5.36
CA GLU A 286 13.90 -9.39 3.94
C GLU A 286 14.57 -10.49 3.11
N TYR A 287 15.57 -11.15 3.70
CA TYR A 287 16.28 -12.24 3.03
C TYR A 287 15.42 -13.49 2.95
N ALA A 288 14.81 -13.91 4.07
CA ALA A 288 13.92 -15.05 4.12
C ALA A 288 12.74 -14.87 3.13
N GLY A 289 12.14 -13.67 3.07
CA GLY A 289 11.07 -13.38 2.13
C GLY A 289 11.49 -13.52 0.67
N ARG A 290 12.68 -13.00 0.29
CA ARG A 290 13.20 -13.18 -1.08
C ARG A 290 13.45 -14.63 -1.44
N ARG A 291 14.10 -15.38 -0.53
CA ARG A 291 14.37 -16.80 -0.73
C ARG A 291 13.09 -17.64 -0.72
N LEU A 292 12.07 -17.22 0.06
CA LEU A 292 10.75 -17.84 0.03
C LEU A 292 10.13 -17.77 -1.37
N LEU A 293 10.22 -16.61 -2.06
CA LEU A 293 9.70 -16.48 -3.43
C LEU A 293 10.39 -17.45 -4.40
N GLU A 294 11.70 -17.68 -4.24
CA GLU A 294 12.45 -18.62 -5.07
C GLU A 294 12.00 -20.06 -4.80
N VAL A 295 11.90 -20.45 -3.52
CA VAL A 295 11.45 -21.80 -3.10
C VAL A 295 10.01 -22.06 -3.53
N CYS A 296 9.11 -21.06 -3.47
CA CYS A 296 7.72 -21.18 -3.90
C CYS A 296 7.57 -21.58 -5.37
N GLN A 297 8.57 -21.35 -6.22
CA GLN A 297 8.54 -21.80 -7.62
C GLN A 297 8.59 -23.32 -7.74
N ALA A 298 9.23 -24.01 -6.80
CA ALA A 298 9.32 -25.48 -6.77
C ALA A 298 8.10 -26.16 -6.10
N LEU A 299 7.20 -25.40 -5.46
CA LEU A 299 6.04 -25.94 -4.74
C LEU A 299 4.90 -26.31 -5.70
N THR A 300 4.11 -27.30 -5.29
CA THR A 300 2.80 -27.59 -5.91
C THR A 300 1.82 -26.44 -5.66
N ILE A 301 0.74 -26.40 -6.45
CA ILE A 301 -0.32 -25.38 -6.28
C ILE A 301 -0.89 -25.43 -4.86
N SER A 302 -1.20 -26.64 -4.35
CA SER A 302 -1.77 -26.79 -3.00
C SER A 302 -0.82 -26.28 -1.90
N GLN A 303 0.47 -26.61 -1.98
CA GLN A 303 1.47 -26.16 -1.03
C GLN A 303 1.68 -24.64 -1.08
N ARG A 304 1.68 -24.08 -2.29
CA ARG A 304 1.80 -22.64 -2.50
C ARG A 304 0.61 -21.88 -1.95
N ASN A 305 -0.60 -22.44 -2.12
CA ASN A 305 -1.82 -21.89 -1.52
C ASN A 305 -1.77 -21.93 0.01
N GLU A 306 -1.25 -22.99 0.60
CA GLU A 306 -1.08 -23.11 2.05
C GLU A 306 -0.14 -22.01 2.59
N ILE A 307 0.99 -21.77 1.93
CA ILE A 307 1.91 -20.66 2.28
C ILE A 307 1.22 -19.30 2.15
N ALA A 308 0.43 -19.08 1.10
CA ALA A 308 -0.30 -17.82 0.91
C ALA A 308 -1.32 -17.59 2.05
N ILE A 309 -2.08 -18.62 2.42
CA ILE A 309 -3.06 -18.56 3.51
C ILE A 309 -2.37 -18.31 4.85
N ASP A 310 -1.24 -18.97 5.13
CA ASP A 310 -0.47 -18.74 6.35
C ASP A 310 0.01 -17.29 6.45
N LEU A 311 0.54 -16.73 5.38
CA LEU A 311 0.96 -15.32 5.37
C LEU A 311 -0.23 -14.37 5.57
N ILE A 312 -1.41 -14.66 5.02
CA ILE A 312 -2.63 -13.86 5.25
C ILE A 312 -3.07 -13.94 6.72
N ARG A 313 -3.01 -15.13 7.35
CA ARG A 313 -3.30 -15.29 8.79
C ARG A 313 -2.34 -14.50 9.68
N GLU A 314 -1.06 -14.42 9.29
CA GLU A 314 -0.08 -13.60 10.00
C GLU A 314 -0.38 -12.08 9.88
N LEU A 315 -1.04 -11.62 8.80
CA LEU A 315 -1.54 -10.26 8.70
C LEU A 315 -2.64 -9.98 9.73
N GLU A 316 -3.46 -10.98 10.05
CA GLU A 316 -4.55 -10.88 11.03
C GLU A 316 -4.01 -10.84 12.47
N SER A 317 -3.13 -11.79 12.81
CA SER A 317 -2.65 -12.02 14.20
C SER A 317 -1.43 -11.21 14.58
N GLY A 318 -0.68 -10.71 13.60
CA GLY A 318 0.65 -10.17 13.77
C GLY A 318 0.73 -8.84 14.50
N GLN A 319 1.85 -8.63 15.20
CA GLN A 319 2.21 -7.32 15.75
C GLN A 319 2.55 -6.35 14.61
N ASP A 320 2.21 -5.07 14.75
CA ASP A 320 2.41 -4.02 13.71
C ASP A 320 3.85 -3.96 13.17
N GLN A 321 4.84 -4.25 14.02
CA GLN A 321 6.25 -4.28 13.62
C GLN A 321 6.61 -5.45 12.68
N ILE A 322 5.76 -6.47 12.61
CA ILE A 322 5.99 -7.71 11.88
C ILE A 322 5.18 -7.73 10.59
N SER A 323 3.87 -7.56 10.69
CA SER A 323 2.92 -7.71 9.59
C SER A 323 3.20 -6.77 8.40
N ARG A 324 3.80 -5.60 8.64
CA ARG A 324 4.15 -4.63 7.57
C ARG A 324 5.21 -5.12 6.57
N PHE A 325 5.97 -6.17 6.88
CA PHE A 325 6.99 -6.72 5.98
C PHE A 325 6.48 -7.86 5.11
N ILE A 326 5.30 -8.39 5.42
CA ILE A 326 4.69 -9.53 4.72
C ILE A 326 4.12 -9.15 3.34
N PRO A 327 3.45 -7.99 3.15
CA PRO A 327 2.72 -7.66 1.93
C PRO A 327 3.48 -7.88 0.62
N PRO A 328 4.75 -7.46 0.45
CA PRO A 328 5.46 -7.63 -0.82
C PRO A 328 5.63 -9.10 -1.22
N TYR A 329 5.81 -9.98 -0.24
CA TYR A 329 6.01 -11.42 -0.48
C TYR A 329 4.68 -12.15 -0.64
N ALA A 330 3.72 -11.88 0.24
CA ALA A 330 2.38 -12.45 0.15
C ALA A 330 1.71 -12.09 -1.18
N GLY A 331 1.75 -10.82 -1.60
CA GLY A 331 1.17 -10.39 -2.87
C GLY A 331 1.77 -11.13 -4.06
N HIS A 332 3.09 -11.29 -4.09
CA HIS A 332 3.77 -12.01 -5.16
C HIS A 332 3.42 -13.52 -5.18
N ILE A 333 3.35 -14.16 -4.01
CA ILE A 333 2.96 -15.59 -3.91
C ILE A 333 1.50 -15.78 -4.35
N ILE A 334 0.60 -14.88 -3.97
CA ILE A 334 -0.80 -14.91 -4.41
C ILE A 334 -0.89 -14.84 -5.93
N CYS A 335 -0.07 -14.03 -6.61
CA CYS A 335 -0.03 -13.97 -8.07
C CYS A 335 0.50 -15.26 -8.74
N MET A 336 1.17 -16.14 -8.00
CA MET A 336 1.60 -17.46 -8.49
C MET A 336 0.49 -18.51 -8.44
N LEU A 337 -0.67 -18.20 -7.84
CA LEU A 337 -1.80 -19.11 -7.71
C LEU A 337 -2.67 -19.08 -8.97
N PRO A 338 -3.37 -20.18 -9.29
CA PRO A 338 -4.43 -20.18 -10.30
C PRO A 338 -5.56 -19.21 -9.91
N GLU A 339 -6.36 -18.81 -10.89
CA GLU A 339 -7.39 -17.78 -10.74
C GLU A 339 -8.36 -18.03 -9.57
N LYS A 340 -8.77 -19.28 -9.37
CA LYS A 340 -9.71 -19.64 -8.30
C LYS A 340 -9.11 -19.37 -6.91
N GLU A 341 -7.92 -19.91 -6.64
CA GLU A 341 -7.23 -19.76 -5.37
C GLU A 341 -6.78 -18.30 -5.14
N LEU A 342 -6.42 -17.59 -6.22
CA LEU A 342 -6.12 -16.16 -6.16
C LEU A 342 -7.35 -15.37 -5.73
N LEU A 343 -8.53 -15.66 -6.28
CA LEU A 343 -9.78 -15.00 -5.88
C LEU A 343 -10.14 -15.31 -4.42
N GLU A 344 -9.97 -16.57 -3.97
CA GLU A 344 -10.17 -16.95 -2.57
C GLU A 344 -9.22 -16.16 -1.63
N ALA A 345 -7.95 -15.96 -2.03
CA ALA A 345 -7.01 -15.13 -1.27
C ALA A 345 -7.43 -13.65 -1.25
N VAL A 346 -7.95 -13.12 -2.36
CA VAL A 346 -8.50 -11.76 -2.42
C VAL A 346 -9.71 -11.62 -1.51
N ASP A 347 -10.59 -12.62 -1.44
CA ASP A 347 -11.75 -12.63 -0.53
C ASP A 347 -11.33 -12.60 0.94
N LEU A 348 -10.27 -13.35 1.31
CA LEU A 348 -9.72 -13.30 2.66
C LEU A 348 -9.13 -11.92 2.99
N LEU A 349 -8.43 -11.28 2.06
CA LEU A 349 -7.89 -9.93 2.25
C LEU A 349 -9.02 -8.89 2.36
N GLU A 350 -10.11 -9.04 1.61
CA GLU A 350 -11.30 -8.20 1.73
C GLU A 350 -11.97 -8.38 3.10
N ALA A 351 -12.06 -9.62 3.59
CA ALA A 351 -12.59 -9.90 4.92
C ALA A 351 -11.78 -9.20 6.04
N LEU A 352 -10.45 -9.12 5.91
CA LEU A 352 -9.61 -8.35 6.84
C LEU A 352 -9.92 -6.86 6.82
N LEU A 353 -10.26 -6.29 5.66
CA LEU A 353 -10.68 -4.89 5.56
C LEU A 353 -12.00 -4.64 6.29
N HIS A 354 -12.91 -5.60 6.27
CA HIS A 354 -14.22 -5.51 6.91
C HIS A 354 -14.21 -5.92 8.39
N GLY A 355 -13.14 -6.54 8.88
CA GLY A 355 -13.03 -7.10 10.23
C GLY A 355 -12.92 -6.09 11.38
N GLY A 356 -12.98 -4.78 11.13
CA GLY A 356 -12.98 -3.72 12.13
C GLY A 356 -11.61 -3.45 12.79
N LEU A 357 -10.57 -4.23 12.50
CA LEU A 357 -9.23 -4.03 13.03
C LEU A 357 -8.38 -3.22 12.04
N VAL A 358 -7.92 -2.04 12.47
CA VAL A 358 -7.19 -1.09 11.62
C VAL A 358 -5.90 -1.67 11.04
N ARG A 359 -5.13 -2.45 11.83
CA ARG A 359 -3.83 -2.99 11.40
C ARG A 359 -3.97 -4.06 10.32
N PRO A 360 -4.76 -5.12 10.51
CA PRO A 360 -5.03 -6.10 9.46
C PRO A 360 -5.57 -5.47 8.18
N ALA A 361 -6.53 -4.54 8.30
CA ALA A 361 -7.09 -3.83 7.16
C ALA A 361 -6.02 -3.07 6.35
N ARG A 362 -5.09 -2.37 7.02
CA ARG A 362 -3.98 -1.66 6.36
C ARG A 362 -3.03 -2.60 5.64
N THR A 363 -2.62 -3.69 6.28
CA THR A 363 -1.69 -4.66 5.66
C THR A 363 -2.35 -5.43 4.52
N ALA A 364 -3.64 -5.76 4.62
CA ALA A 364 -4.42 -6.32 3.53
C ALA A 364 -4.45 -5.39 2.30
N LEU A 365 -4.68 -4.08 2.51
CA LEU A 365 -4.64 -3.09 1.42
C LEU A 365 -3.27 -3.03 0.75
N TYR A 366 -2.17 -3.03 1.51
CA TYR A 366 -0.82 -3.08 0.93
C TYR A 366 -0.58 -4.38 0.16
N THR A 367 -1.05 -5.52 0.66
CA THR A 367 -0.96 -6.81 -0.04
C THR A 367 -1.73 -6.78 -1.37
N LEU A 368 -2.95 -6.24 -1.37
CA LEU A 368 -3.74 -6.05 -2.61
C LEU A 368 -3.04 -5.12 -3.62
N GLY A 369 -2.35 -4.09 -3.14
CA GLY A 369 -1.51 -3.24 -3.98
C GLY A 369 -0.35 -4.00 -4.63
N GLU A 370 0.29 -4.90 -3.89
CA GLU A 370 1.35 -5.76 -4.43
C GLU A 370 0.81 -6.80 -5.41
N VAL A 371 -0.37 -7.37 -5.15
CA VAL A 371 -1.06 -8.25 -6.11
C VAL A 371 -1.30 -7.51 -7.43
N LEU A 372 -1.82 -6.27 -7.40
CA LEU A 372 -2.02 -5.48 -8.63
C LEU A 372 -0.73 -5.15 -9.38
N ASN A 373 0.40 -5.03 -8.67
CA ASN A 373 1.69 -4.78 -9.30
C ASN A 373 2.21 -5.96 -10.13
N ASP A 374 1.88 -7.18 -9.73
CA ASP A 374 2.39 -8.41 -10.32
C ASP A 374 1.30 -9.27 -11.00
N LEU A 375 0.04 -8.79 -10.97
CA LEU A 375 -1.09 -9.51 -11.53
C LEU A 375 -0.90 -9.76 -13.03
N PRO A 376 -1.06 -11.01 -13.49
CA PRO A 376 -1.20 -11.31 -14.92
C PRO A 376 -2.35 -10.51 -15.52
N ASN A 377 -2.30 -10.28 -16.84
CA ASN A 377 -3.32 -9.49 -17.56
C ASN A 377 -4.73 -10.08 -17.40
N ASN A 378 -5.38 -9.76 -16.27
CA ASN A 378 -6.76 -10.10 -15.95
C ASN A 378 -7.53 -8.86 -15.48
N PRO A 379 -8.19 -8.14 -16.42
CA PRO A 379 -8.91 -6.92 -16.09
C PRO A 379 -10.03 -7.09 -15.07
N ALA A 380 -10.70 -8.25 -15.04
CA ALA A 380 -11.80 -8.51 -14.11
C ALA A 380 -11.32 -8.59 -12.66
N ILE A 381 -10.23 -9.32 -12.41
CA ILE A 381 -9.61 -9.41 -11.08
C ILE A 381 -9.05 -8.04 -10.66
N ALA A 382 -8.36 -7.34 -11.58
CA ALA A 382 -7.84 -6.01 -11.29
C ALA A 382 -8.97 -5.04 -10.92
N GLN A 383 -10.08 -5.05 -11.64
CA GLN A 383 -11.25 -4.22 -11.36
C GLN A 383 -11.87 -4.54 -9.98
N ARG A 384 -11.92 -5.82 -9.60
CA ARG A 384 -12.38 -6.24 -8.28
C ARG A 384 -11.46 -5.71 -7.17
N ILE A 385 -10.15 -5.91 -7.28
CA ILE A 385 -9.17 -5.44 -6.29
C ILE A 385 -9.22 -3.91 -6.19
N LEU A 386 -9.33 -3.20 -7.31
CA LEU A 386 -9.52 -1.74 -7.29
C LEU A 386 -10.79 -1.32 -6.54
N GLY A 387 -11.88 -2.10 -6.66
CA GLY A 387 -13.10 -1.88 -5.89
C GLY A 387 -12.86 -1.98 -4.38
N ILE A 388 -12.16 -3.02 -3.94
CA ILE A 388 -11.78 -3.21 -2.53
C ILE A 388 -10.88 -2.06 -2.04
N VAL A 389 -9.90 -1.64 -2.83
CA VAL A 389 -9.04 -0.49 -2.50
C VAL A 389 -9.88 0.79 -2.40
N MET A 390 -10.87 0.99 -3.27
CA MET A 390 -11.78 2.15 -3.21
C MET A 390 -12.68 2.12 -1.96
N THR A 391 -13.09 0.94 -1.49
CA THR A 391 -13.75 0.80 -0.18
C THR A 391 -12.84 1.29 0.95
N GLY A 392 -11.56 0.93 0.93
CA GLY A 392 -10.57 1.48 1.85
C GLY A 392 -10.37 3.00 1.71
N VAL A 393 -10.38 3.54 0.49
CA VAL A 393 -10.30 5.00 0.24
C VAL A 393 -11.51 5.74 0.82
N SER A 394 -12.67 5.11 0.83
CA SER A 394 -13.91 5.67 1.35
C SER A 394 -14.11 5.43 2.85
N HIS A 395 -13.24 4.64 3.48
CA HIS A 395 -13.37 4.20 4.87
C HIS A 395 -13.38 5.37 5.86
N TYR A 396 -14.19 5.26 6.91
CA TYR A 396 -14.32 6.29 7.96
C TYR A 396 -13.09 6.39 8.85
N ASP A 397 -12.36 5.29 9.07
CA ASP A 397 -11.10 5.32 9.81
C ASP A 397 -9.99 5.97 9.00
N SER A 398 -9.32 6.96 9.61
CA SER A 398 -8.31 7.78 8.94
C SER A 398 -7.03 7.02 8.55
N GLU A 399 -6.66 5.98 9.30
CA GLU A 399 -5.47 5.18 9.02
C GLU A 399 -5.70 4.22 7.86
N ILE A 400 -6.89 3.61 7.79
CA ILE A 400 -7.30 2.75 6.66
C ILE A 400 -7.43 3.60 5.39
N HIS A 401 -8.12 4.74 5.48
CA HIS A 401 -8.23 5.71 4.37
C HIS A 401 -6.86 6.12 3.84
N ARG A 402 -5.93 6.47 4.74
CA ARG A 402 -4.56 6.85 4.37
C ARG A 402 -3.81 5.71 3.70
N ALA A 403 -3.90 4.49 4.21
CA ALA A 403 -3.26 3.32 3.62
C ALA A 403 -3.79 3.05 2.22
N ALA A 404 -5.10 3.08 2.02
CA ALA A 404 -5.73 2.88 0.72
C ALA A 404 -5.30 3.95 -0.31
N LEU A 405 -5.26 5.23 0.10
CA LEU A 405 -4.74 6.31 -0.76
C LEU A 405 -3.26 6.12 -1.10
N MET A 406 -2.43 5.66 -0.15
CA MET A 406 -1.02 5.35 -0.41
C MET A 406 -0.90 4.23 -1.43
N VAL A 407 -1.65 3.16 -1.27
CA VAL A 407 -1.69 2.05 -2.23
C VAL A 407 -2.09 2.55 -3.61
N LEU A 408 -3.20 3.25 -3.71
CA LEU A 408 -3.73 3.70 -5.00
C LEU A 408 -2.78 4.69 -5.69
N CYS A 409 -2.40 5.77 -5.01
CA CYS A 409 -1.67 6.86 -5.65
C CYS A 409 -0.18 6.56 -5.81
N LYS A 410 0.46 5.93 -4.80
CA LYS A 410 1.90 5.68 -4.81
C LYS A 410 2.25 4.32 -5.40
N GLU A 411 1.63 3.24 -4.89
CA GLU A 411 2.03 1.89 -5.27
C GLU A 411 1.42 1.47 -6.63
N ILE A 412 0.24 2.00 -7.01
CA ILE A 412 -0.39 1.72 -8.31
C ILE A 412 -0.02 2.80 -9.33
N PHE A 413 -0.49 4.04 -9.19
CA PHE A 413 -0.21 5.09 -10.18
C PHE A 413 1.25 5.52 -10.21
N GLY A 414 1.96 5.45 -9.09
CA GLY A 414 3.40 5.68 -9.00
C GLY A 414 4.26 4.49 -9.38
N SER A 415 3.69 3.30 -9.62
CA SER A 415 4.40 2.06 -9.91
C SER A 415 5.19 2.14 -11.22
N GLN A 416 6.32 1.44 -11.25
CA GLN A 416 7.08 1.18 -12.47
C GLN A 416 6.93 -0.27 -12.94
N ARG A 417 6.31 -1.14 -12.14
CA ARG A 417 6.01 -2.54 -12.49
C ARG A 417 4.76 -2.65 -13.35
N ILE A 418 3.72 -1.87 -13.04
CA ILE A 418 2.49 -1.81 -13.83
C ILE A 418 2.75 -1.00 -15.10
N SER A 419 2.39 -1.53 -16.25
CA SER A 419 2.52 -0.84 -17.54
C SER A 419 1.76 0.49 -17.55
N MET A 420 2.18 1.43 -18.39
CA MET A 420 1.47 2.70 -18.53
C MET A 420 0.03 2.49 -19.03
N ASP A 421 -0.19 1.47 -19.88
CA ASP A 421 -1.51 1.17 -20.44
C ASP A 421 -2.49 0.75 -19.35
N PHE A 422 -2.12 -0.18 -18.48
CA PHE A 422 -2.97 -0.58 -17.35
C PHE A 422 -3.22 0.56 -16.37
N ARG A 423 -2.18 1.35 -16.04
CA ARG A 423 -2.37 2.51 -15.16
C ARG A 423 -3.31 3.56 -15.77
N HIS A 424 -3.23 3.77 -17.09
CA HIS A 424 -4.16 4.62 -17.82
C HIS A 424 -5.60 4.09 -17.69
N ASP A 425 -5.83 2.80 -17.96
CA ASP A 425 -7.15 2.21 -17.92
C ASP A 425 -7.74 2.22 -16.50
N TYR A 426 -6.92 1.96 -15.48
CA TYR A 426 -7.31 2.10 -14.08
C TYR A 426 -7.68 3.55 -13.74
N PHE A 427 -6.91 4.51 -14.24
CA PHE A 427 -7.23 5.91 -14.00
C PHE A 427 -8.52 6.34 -14.69
N VAL A 428 -8.74 5.94 -15.94
CA VAL A 428 -9.98 6.21 -16.67
C VAL A 428 -11.20 5.63 -15.93
N LEU A 429 -11.07 4.46 -15.32
CA LEU A 429 -12.12 3.86 -14.50
C LEU A 429 -12.38 4.63 -13.19
N LEU A 430 -11.32 5.09 -12.53
CA LEU A 430 -11.36 5.60 -11.15
C LEU A 430 -11.48 7.12 -11.04
N HIS A 431 -10.97 7.89 -12.04
CA HIS A 431 -10.65 9.30 -11.90
C HIS A 431 -11.77 10.14 -11.30
N LYS A 432 -12.98 10.00 -11.82
CA LYS A 432 -14.12 10.80 -11.39
C LYS A 432 -14.47 10.57 -9.93
N LYS A 433 -14.49 9.30 -9.49
CA LYS A 433 -14.76 8.90 -8.12
C LYS A 433 -13.64 9.32 -7.18
N LEU A 434 -12.40 9.08 -7.59
CA LEU A 434 -11.20 9.43 -6.81
C LEU A 434 -11.09 10.94 -6.59
N LEU A 435 -11.26 11.74 -7.63
CA LEU A 435 -11.19 13.20 -7.52
C LEU A 435 -12.30 13.76 -6.64
N THR A 436 -13.51 13.20 -6.71
CA THR A 436 -14.61 13.59 -5.83
C THR A 436 -14.26 13.31 -4.36
N ILE A 437 -13.73 12.12 -4.04
CA ILE A 437 -13.34 11.78 -2.66
C ILE A 437 -12.18 12.66 -2.18
N LEU A 438 -11.20 12.94 -3.03
CA LEU A 438 -10.06 13.79 -2.68
C LEU A 438 -10.46 15.26 -2.47
N SER A 439 -11.52 15.74 -3.10
CA SER A 439 -12.03 17.11 -2.93
C SER A 439 -12.83 17.31 -1.64
N GLU A 440 -13.32 16.23 -1.02
CA GLU A 440 -14.12 16.35 0.21
C GLU A 440 -13.29 16.87 1.39
N PRO A 441 -13.79 17.84 2.17
CA PRO A 441 -13.13 18.31 3.37
C PRO A 441 -13.16 17.20 4.44
N ARG A 442 -11.98 16.79 4.90
CA ARG A 442 -11.82 15.92 6.07
C ARG A 442 -11.01 16.64 7.13
N GLU A 443 -11.44 16.57 8.38
CA GLU A 443 -10.78 17.22 9.51
C GLU A 443 -9.44 16.52 9.82
N GLY A 444 -8.38 17.34 10.05
CA GLY A 444 -7.09 16.90 10.56
C GLY A 444 -5.88 17.40 9.75
N LYS A 445 -4.90 17.99 10.44
CA LYS A 445 -3.66 18.52 9.83
C LYS A 445 -2.86 17.47 9.06
N LEU A 446 -2.78 16.24 9.60
CA LEU A 446 -2.08 15.13 8.94
C LEU A 446 -2.74 14.70 7.62
N THR A 447 -4.06 14.82 7.53
CA THR A 447 -4.81 14.52 6.31
C THR A 447 -4.45 15.47 5.18
N PHE A 448 -4.25 16.75 5.50
CA PHE A 448 -3.83 17.76 4.51
C PHE A 448 -2.48 17.42 3.86
N PHE A 449 -1.46 17.11 4.65
CA PHE A 449 -0.13 16.76 4.13
C PHE A 449 -0.15 15.47 3.29
N ASN A 450 -0.89 14.46 3.72
CA ASN A 450 -1.04 13.22 2.97
C ASN A 450 -1.74 13.44 1.62
N ARG A 451 -2.81 14.24 1.59
CA ARG A 451 -3.51 14.59 0.34
C ARG A 451 -2.60 15.32 -0.65
N ALA A 452 -1.83 16.29 -0.19
CA ALA A 452 -0.87 17.00 -1.05
C ALA A 452 0.14 16.05 -1.68
N ALA A 453 0.67 15.10 -0.91
CA ALA A 453 1.57 14.08 -1.44
C ALA A 453 0.87 13.17 -2.47
N MET A 454 -0.36 12.73 -2.18
CA MET A 454 -1.14 11.87 -3.10
C MET A 454 -1.47 12.60 -4.41
N LEU A 455 -1.92 13.85 -4.33
CA LEU A 455 -2.16 14.67 -5.51
C LEU A 455 -0.90 14.85 -6.36
N ASN A 456 0.29 14.98 -5.73
CA ASN A 456 1.55 15.04 -6.46
C ASN A 456 1.89 13.73 -7.18
N TYR A 457 1.60 12.55 -6.61
CA TYR A 457 1.75 11.28 -7.32
C TYR A 457 0.82 11.18 -8.52
N LEU A 458 -0.45 11.55 -8.36
CA LEU A 458 -1.42 11.59 -9.46
C LEU A 458 -1.01 12.57 -10.55
N TYR A 459 -0.59 13.78 -10.18
CA TYR A 459 -0.11 14.79 -11.13
C TYR A 459 1.07 14.27 -11.97
N ARG A 460 2.06 13.65 -11.32
CA ARG A 460 3.21 13.06 -12.02
C ARG A 460 2.80 11.95 -12.98
N PHE A 461 1.87 11.10 -12.55
CA PHE A 461 1.30 10.07 -13.42
C PHE A 461 0.58 10.68 -14.62
N MET A 462 -0.26 11.71 -14.41
CA MET A 462 -0.97 12.39 -15.49
C MET A 462 -0.02 13.02 -16.51
N ILE A 463 1.04 13.67 -16.05
CA ILE A 463 2.07 14.23 -16.93
C ILE A 463 2.82 13.13 -17.70
N ALA A 464 3.19 12.03 -17.02
CA ALA A 464 3.84 10.90 -17.70
C ALA A 464 2.92 10.28 -18.76
N CYS A 465 1.62 10.15 -18.48
CA CYS A 465 0.63 9.66 -19.43
C CYS A 465 0.50 10.63 -20.63
N GLN A 466 0.45 11.94 -20.39
CA GLN A 466 0.42 12.95 -21.44
C GLN A 466 1.65 12.84 -22.36
N VAL A 467 2.83 12.65 -21.79
CA VAL A 467 4.09 12.57 -22.57
C VAL A 467 4.19 11.26 -23.37
N GLN A 468 3.78 10.13 -22.78
CA GLN A 468 3.98 8.80 -23.37
C GLN A 468 2.84 8.38 -24.30
N ARG A 469 1.60 8.81 -24.03
CA ARG A 469 0.39 8.40 -24.76
C ARG A 469 -0.36 9.55 -25.45
N GLY A 470 0.05 10.79 -25.26
CA GLY A 470 -0.67 11.95 -25.78
C GLY A 470 -1.88 12.38 -24.96
N GLY A 471 -2.13 11.72 -23.80
CA GLY A 471 -3.21 12.07 -22.89
C GLY A 471 -4.13 10.91 -22.51
N PHE A 472 -5.33 11.26 -22.04
CA PHE A 472 -6.35 10.31 -21.61
C PHE A 472 -7.45 10.21 -22.67
N HIS A 473 -7.87 8.98 -22.95
CA HIS A 473 -9.00 8.69 -23.82
C HIS A 473 -10.16 8.20 -22.96
N PHE A 474 -11.14 9.06 -22.75
CA PHE A 474 -12.34 8.73 -22.01
C PHE A 474 -13.40 8.14 -22.93
N SER A 475 -14.11 7.11 -22.46
CA SER A 475 -15.26 6.59 -23.17
C SER A 475 -16.35 7.65 -23.32
N PRO A 476 -17.21 7.58 -24.34
CA PRO A 476 -18.39 8.46 -24.45
C PRO A 476 -19.20 8.44 -23.16
N ALA A 477 -19.75 9.58 -22.81
CA ALA A 477 -20.54 9.69 -21.61
C ALA A 477 -21.82 8.82 -21.71
N LYS A 478 -22.05 7.99 -20.68
CA LYS A 478 -23.27 7.17 -20.57
C LYS A 478 -24.47 8.05 -20.21
N PRO A 479 -25.72 7.62 -20.51
CA PRO A 479 -26.90 8.29 -19.99
C PRO A 479 -26.85 8.42 -18.47
N ALA A 480 -27.33 9.54 -17.95
CA ALA A 480 -27.27 9.88 -16.53
C ALA A 480 -28.59 9.54 -15.82
N ALA A 481 -28.52 8.78 -14.76
CA ALA A 481 -29.60 8.49 -13.84
C ALA A 481 -29.40 9.30 -12.55
N PHE A 482 -30.25 10.30 -12.31
CA PHE A 482 -30.23 11.11 -11.09
C PHE A 482 -31.15 10.46 -10.04
N PHE A 483 -30.57 10.00 -8.95
CA PHE A 483 -31.27 9.28 -7.89
C PHE A 483 -31.26 10.09 -6.58
N PRO A 484 -32.28 10.95 -6.35
CA PRO A 484 -32.45 11.65 -5.08
C PRO A 484 -33.02 10.73 -4.03
N GLY A 485 -32.57 10.85 -2.79
CA GLY A 485 -33.07 10.06 -1.69
C GLY A 485 -32.66 10.56 -0.32
N THR A 486 -33.42 10.24 0.70
CA THR A 486 -33.06 10.58 2.09
C THR A 486 -31.87 9.77 2.59
N PHE A 487 -31.75 8.50 2.17
CA PHE A 487 -30.65 7.57 2.48
C PHE A 487 -30.25 7.55 3.96
N ASP A 488 -31.18 7.27 4.84
CA ASP A 488 -31.01 7.35 6.30
C ASP A 488 -31.30 6.01 7.03
N PRO A 489 -30.39 4.99 6.97
CA PRO A 489 -29.19 4.92 6.16
C PRO A 489 -29.44 4.41 4.72
N PHE A 490 -28.43 4.53 3.88
CA PHE A 490 -28.35 3.81 2.61
C PHE A 490 -28.25 2.30 2.90
N SER A 491 -29.07 1.51 2.22
CA SER A 491 -29.22 0.07 2.48
C SER A 491 -28.76 -0.77 1.30
N VAL A 492 -28.61 -2.08 1.51
CA VAL A 492 -28.37 -3.02 0.41
C VAL A 492 -29.48 -3.00 -0.65
N GLY A 493 -30.71 -2.64 -0.27
CA GLY A 493 -31.80 -2.42 -1.22
C GLY A 493 -31.54 -1.23 -2.14
N HIS A 494 -31.02 -0.11 -1.62
CA HIS A 494 -30.61 1.03 -2.44
C HIS A 494 -29.39 0.66 -3.33
N LYS A 495 -28.42 -0.12 -2.80
CA LYS A 495 -27.28 -0.61 -3.58
C LYS A 495 -27.75 -1.48 -4.74
N LYS A 496 -28.74 -2.34 -4.52
CA LYS A 496 -29.33 -3.18 -5.58
C LYS A 496 -30.00 -2.35 -6.66
N ILE A 497 -30.74 -1.29 -6.30
CA ILE A 497 -31.32 -0.34 -7.29
C ILE A 497 -30.21 0.26 -8.16
N VAL A 498 -29.11 0.70 -7.56
CA VAL A 498 -27.95 1.24 -8.28
C VAL A 498 -27.37 0.22 -9.24
N GLU A 499 -27.21 -1.03 -8.82
CA GLU A 499 -26.68 -2.13 -9.65
C GLU A 499 -27.58 -2.40 -10.86
N GLU A 500 -28.90 -2.46 -10.68
CA GLU A 500 -29.84 -2.67 -11.78
C GLU A 500 -29.77 -1.52 -12.79
N ILE A 501 -29.77 -0.27 -12.34
CA ILE A 501 -29.66 0.91 -13.22
C ILE A 501 -28.34 0.87 -14.00
N ARG A 502 -27.23 0.50 -13.36
CA ARG A 502 -25.94 0.35 -14.03
C ARG A 502 -25.93 -0.77 -15.06
N SER A 503 -26.60 -1.90 -14.77
CA SER A 503 -26.72 -3.01 -15.72
C SER A 503 -27.46 -2.61 -17.01
N MET A 504 -28.34 -1.60 -16.91
CA MET A 504 -29.04 -0.99 -18.07
C MET A 504 -28.14 0.00 -18.86
N GLY A 505 -26.88 0.18 -18.44
CA GLY A 505 -25.91 1.02 -19.14
C GLY A 505 -25.83 2.48 -18.68
N PHE A 506 -26.44 2.84 -17.55
CA PHE A 506 -26.45 4.21 -17.00
C PHE A 506 -25.26 4.47 -16.07
N GLN A 507 -24.87 5.73 -15.97
CA GLN A 507 -24.13 6.25 -14.82
C GLN A 507 -25.12 6.83 -13.80
N VAL A 508 -24.88 6.56 -12.51
CA VAL A 508 -25.82 6.92 -11.44
C VAL A 508 -25.26 8.07 -10.60
N TYR A 509 -26.04 9.12 -10.41
CA TYR A 509 -25.74 10.23 -9.52
C TYR A 509 -26.68 10.20 -8.33
N LEU A 510 -26.13 9.90 -7.15
CA LEU A 510 -26.88 9.86 -5.88
C LEU A 510 -26.90 11.25 -5.25
N ALA A 511 -28.07 11.79 -5.01
CA ALA A 511 -28.26 13.08 -4.34
C ALA A 511 -28.96 12.90 -2.99
N ILE A 512 -28.39 13.47 -1.93
CA ILE A 512 -28.97 13.39 -0.59
C ILE A 512 -30.01 14.48 -0.44
N ASP A 513 -31.28 14.07 -0.35
CA ASP A 513 -32.42 14.97 -0.22
C ASP A 513 -32.40 15.72 1.12
N GLU A 514 -32.40 17.04 1.07
CA GLU A 514 -32.51 17.94 2.21
C GLU A 514 -33.93 18.39 2.48
N PHE A 515 -34.82 18.19 1.53
CA PHE A 515 -36.17 18.76 1.55
C PHE A 515 -37.24 17.83 2.16
N SER A 516 -36.79 16.73 2.79
CA SER A 516 -37.71 15.81 3.50
C SER A 516 -38.08 16.36 4.89
N TRP A 517 -39.02 17.31 4.93
CA TRP A 517 -39.50 18.00 6.15
C TRP A 517 -40.17 17.09 7.18
N SER A 518 -40.63 15.92 6.79
CA SER A 518 -41.46 15.04 7.63
C SER A 518 -40.66 14.03 8.48
N LYS A 519 -39.33 13.87 8.26
CA LYS A 519 -38.54 12.83 8.93
C LYS A 519 -37.38 13.44 9.72
N LYS A 520 -37.27 13.04 11.01
CA LYS A 520 -36.05 13.29 11.78
C LYS A 520 -34.96 12.37 11.25
N THR A 521 -33.95 12.92 10.56
CA THR A 521 -32.85 12.20 9.94
C THR A 521 -31.54 12.53 10.62
N LEU A 522 -30.52 11.67 10.42
CA LEU A 522 -29.13 12.03 10.74
C LEU A 522 -28.69 13.27 9.95
N ALA A 523 -27.67 13.95 10.47
CA ALA A 523 -27.05 15.05 9.76
C ALA A 523 -26.63 14.62 8.34
N LYS A 524 -26.79 15.51 7.36
CA LYS A 524 -26.46 15.26 5.94
C LYS A 524 -25.05 14.69 5.78
N LEU A 525 -24.06 15.24 6.49
CA LEU A 525 -22.69 14.77 6.45
C LEU A 525 -22.55 13.28 6.82
N MET A 526 -23.28 12.80 7.84
CA MET A 526 -23.25 11.39 8.24
C MET A 526 -23.90 10.49 7.19
N ARG A 527 -25.04 10.92 6.65
CA ARG A 527 -25.73 10.20 5.57
C ARG A 527 -24.85 10.13 4.32
N ARG A 528 -24.16 11.23 3.98
CA ARG A 528 -23.21 11.30 2.88
C ARG A 528 -22.05 10.31 3.07
N GLN A 529 -21.47 10.27 4.27
CA GLN A 529 -20.40 9.32 4.60
C GLN A 529 -20.87 7.86 4.43
N ILE A 530 -22.07 7.54 4.87
CA ILE A 530 -22.69 6.22 4.70
C ILE A 530 -22.85 5.89 3.21
N VAL A 531 -23.38 6.81 2.41
CA VAL A 531 -23.55 6.58 0.97
C VAL A 531 -22.21 6.37 0.27
N VAL A 532 -21.21 7.21 0.56
CA VAL A 532 -19.84 7.08 -0.02
C VAL A 532 -19.24 5.71 0.26
N MET A 533 -19.35 5.22 1.51
CA MET A 533 -18.85 3.89 1.88
C MET A 533 -19.63 2.77 1.17
N SER A 534 -20.95 2.88 1.10
CA SER A 534 -21.82 1.84 0.51
C SER A 534 -21.62 1.64 -0.99
N VAL A 535 -21.20 2.68 -1.72
CA VAL A 535 -21.04 2.62 -3.19
C VAL A 535 -19.59 2.78 -3.64
N ALA A 536 -18.64 2.60 -2.72
CA ALA A 536 -17.22 2.79 -3.00
C ALA A 536 -16.73 1.87 -4.12
N ASP A 537 -17.16 0.61 -4.10
CA ASP A 537 -16.86 -0.46 -5.06
C ASP A 537 -17.71 -0.39 -6.34
N GLN A 538 -18.74 0.46 -6.37
CA GLN A 538 -19.70 0.54 -7.50
C GLN A 538 -19.18 1.49 -8.58
N TRP A 539 -18.76 0.97 -9.72
CA TRP A 539 -18.34 1.75 -10.88
C TRP A 539 -19.52 2.53 -11.48
N ASP A 540 -19.24 3.64 -12.15
CA ASP A 540 -20.27 4.51 -12.73
C ASP A 540 -21.32 5.01 -11.73
N THR A 541 -20.97 5.07 -10.43
CA THR A 541 -21.84 5.57 -9.37
C THR A 541 -21.14 6.69 -8.61
N TYR A 542 -21.76 7.85 -8.54
CA TYR A 542 -21.17 9.08 -8.00
C TYR A 542 -22.12 9.78 -7.05
N LEU A 543 -21.58 10.46 -6.04
CA LEU A 543 -22.38 11.41 -5.27
C LEU A 543 -22.50 12.73 -6.04
N PHE A 544 -23.71 13.25 -6.09
CA PHE A 544 -23.96 14.59 -6.62
C PHE A 544 -23.39 15.64 -5.66
N PRO A 545 -22.82 16.74 -6.17
CA PRO A 545 -22.24 17.81 -5.34
C PRO A 545 -23.24 18.42 -4.37
N ASP A 546 -22.83 18.64 -3.12
CA ASP A 546 -23.69 19.18 -2.06
C ASP A 546 -23.95 20.69 -2.16
N ASP A 547 -23.06 21.41 -2.83
CA ASP A 547 -23.14 22.86 -3.08
C ASP A 547 -24.15 23.22 -4.19
N ILE A 548 -24.69 22.21 -4.85
CA ILE A 548 -25.71 22.36 -5.90
C ILE A 548 -26.98 21.62 -5.44
N PRO A 549 -27.81 22.25 -4.61
CA PRO A 549 -29.04 21.61 -4.14
C PRO A 549 -30.08 21.49 -5.28
N ILE A 550 -30.56 20.28 -5.51
CA ILE A 550 -31.55 19.98 -6.53
C ILE A 550 -32.86 19.50 -5.85
N ASN A 551 -33.91 20.26 -5.98
CA ASN A 551 -35.26 19.85 -5.60
C ASN A 551 -36.04 19.45 -6.86
N ILE A 552 -36.38 18.16 -7.01
CA ILE A 552 -37.13 17.68 -8.18
C ILE A 552 -38.52 18.25 -8.32
N ALA A 553 -39.07 18.88 -7.27
CA ALA A 553 -40.35 19.60 -7.33
C ALA A 553 -40.21 21.02 -7.90
N ASN A 554 -38.98 21.51 -8.10
CA ASN A 554 -38.69 22.84 -8.64
C ASN A 554 -38.22 22.76 -10.09
N PRO A 555 -38.97 23.25 -11.08
CA PRO A 555 -38.57 23.25 -12.49
C PRO A 555 -37.24 23.94 -12.78
N LYS A 556 -36.88 24.99 -12.01
CA LYS A 556 -35.61 25.69 -12.19
C LYS A 556 -34.39 24.81 -11.79
N ASP A 557 -34.54 24.04 -10.72
CA ASP A 557 -33.50 23.13 -10.27
C ASP A 557 -33.33 21.97 -11.27
N LEU A 558 -34.45 21.46 -11.83
CA LEU A 558 -34.41 20.46 -12.90
C LEU A 558 -33.76 21.00 -14.18
N ALA A 559 -34.01 22.26 -14.55
CA ALA A 559 -33.34 22.91 -15.67
C ALA A 559 -31.82 23.06 -15.41
N THR A 560 -31.41 23.39 -14.18
CA THR A 560 -30.03 23.45 -13.75
C THR A 560 -29.38 22.06 -13.83
N LEU A 561 -30.05 21.02 -13.32
CA LEU A 561 -29.58 19.63 -13.40
C LEU A 561 -29.38 19.19 -14.86
N LYS A 562 -30.35 19.48 -15.72
CA LYS A 562 -30.27 19.20 -17.16
C LYS A 562 -29.12 19.94 -17.83
N HIS A 563 -28.85 21.17 -17.43
CA HIS A 563 -27.71 21.96 -17.97
C HIS A 563 -26.36 21.34 -17.51
N LEU A 564 -26.25 20.97 -16.25
CA LEU A 564 -25.02 20.38 -15.69
C LEU A 564 -24.69 18.99 -16.30
N LEU A 565 -25.70 18.19 -16.60
CA LEU A 565 -25.58 16.85 -17.18
C LEU A 565 -25.97 16.83 -18.68
N GLY A 566 -26.10 18.00 -19.31
CA GLY A 566 -26.70 18.19 -20.63
C GLY A 566 -25.93 17.60 -21.82
N TYR A 567 -24.77 17.01 -21.57
CA TYR A 567 -24.00 16.24 -22.57
C TYR A 567 -24.47 14.78 -22.67
N THR A 568 -25.45 14.35 -21.86
CA THR A 568 -26.03 13.01 -21.86
C THR A 568 -27.55 13.04 -21.73
N GLU A 569 -28.23 11.94 -22.08
CA GLU A 569 -29.65 11.78 -21.72
C GLU A 569 -29.79 11.69 -20.18
N LEU A 570 -30.72 12.46 -19.63
CA LEU A 570 -30.99 12.51 -18.21
C LEU A 570 -32.28 11.77 -17.87
N TYR A 571 -32.20 10.87 -16.88
CA TYR A 571 -33.32 10.14 -16.31
C TYR A 571 -33.44 10.43 -14.80
N LEU A 572 -34.63 10.67 -14.30
CA LEU A 572 -34.94 10.77 -12.87
C LEU A 572 -35.24 9.38 -12.33
N VAL A 573 -34.61 9.00 -11.21
CA VAL A 573 -34.86 7.70 -10.57
C VAL A 573 -35.82 7.88 -9.40
N ALA A 574 -36.92 7.12 -9.38
CA ALA A 574 -37.88 7.15 -8.29
C ALA A 574 -38.56 5.79 -8.08
N GLY A 575 -39.03 5.53 -6.87
CA GLY A 575 -39.97 4.43 -6.61
C GLY A 575 -41.36 4.74 -7.17
N SER A 576 -42.10 3.71 -7.54
CA SER A 576 -43.49 3.87 -8.03
C SER A 576 -44.40 4.60 -7.05
N ASP A 577 -44.21 4.39 -5.75
CA ASP A 577 -44.90 5.08 -4.66
C ASP A 577 -44.62 6.59 -4.66
N VAL A 578 -43.42 7.02 -4.93
CA VAL A 578 -43.05 8.44 -5.02
C VAL A 578 -43.72 9.12 -6.20
N ILE A 579 -43.71 8.48 -7.37
CA ILE A 579 -44.36 9.03 -8.57
C ILE A 579 -45.86 9.28 -8.34
N ARG A 580 -46.52 8.36 -7.65
CA ARG A 580 -47.96 8.46 -7.39
C ARG A 580 -48.35 9.49 -6.31
N ASN A 581 -47.48 9.69 -5.32
CA ASN A 581 -47.82 10.41 -4.11
C ASN A 581 -47.15 11.80 -4.02
N ALA A 582 -45.99 12.03 -4.65
CA ALA A 582 -45.28 13.29 -4.52
C ALA A 582 -45.93 14.42 -5.37
N SER A 583 -45.93 15.61 -4.79
CA SER A 583 -46.48 16.83 -5.44
C SER A 583 -45.73 17.20 -6.72
N ALA A 584 -44.44 16.85 -6.81
CA ALA A 584 -43.61 17.09 -8.00
C ALA A 584 -44.20 16.52 -9.31
N TYR A 585 -44.93 15.40 -9.22
CA TYR A 585 -45.56 14.74 -10.37
C TYR A 585 -47.02 15.18 -10.61
N ARG A 586 -47.55 16.08 -9.81
CA ARG A 586 -48.88 16.69 -9.95
C ARG A 586 -48.83 18.11 -10.48
N SER A 587 -47.62 18.66 -10.65
CA SER A 587 -47.43 20.00 -11.20
C SER A 587 -47.71 20.01 -12.70
N THR A 588 -48.45 21.02 -13.15
CA THR A 588 -48.72 21.32 -14.56
C THR A 588 -47.79 22.38 -15.13
N GLU A 589 -46.79 22.82 -14.35
CA GLU A 589 -45.80 23.80 -14.78
C GLU A 589 -44.89 23.20 -15.83
N LEU A 590 -44.53 24.03 -16.83
CA LEU A 590 -43.55 23.67 -17.87
C LEU A 590 -42.21 23.38 -17.23
N GLY A 591 -41.56 22.28 -17.64
CA GLY A 591 -40.30 21.81 -17.07
C GLY A 591 -40.46 21.04 -15.74
N SER A 592 -41.69 20.62 -15.39
CA SER A 592 -41.93 19.78 -14.20
C SER A 592 -41.26 18.38 -14.33
N ALA A 593 -41.15 17.68 -13.22
CA ALA A 593 -40.54 16.33 -13.18
C ALA A 593 -41.23 15.37 -14.18
N ALA A 594 -42.51 15.49 -14.40
CA ALA A 594 -43.29 14.66 -15.30
C ALA A 594 -42.82 14.68 -16.77
N GLU A 595 -42.17 15.76 -17.19
CA GLU A 595 -41.66 15.92 -18.57
C GLU A 595 -40.29 15.22 -18.81
N TYR A 596 -39.60 14.83 -17.75
CA TYR A 596 -38.30 14.18 -17.85
C TYR A 596 -38.43 12.68 -18.09
N ASN A 597 -37.36 12.05 -18.59
CA ASN A 597 -37.28 10.60 -18.66
C ASN A 597 -37.11 10.00 -17.25
N HIS A 598 -37.67 8.83 -17.02
CA HIS A 598 -37.65 8.18 -15.72
C HIS A 598 -37.18 6.74 -15.76
N ILE A 599 -36.50 6.35 -14.68
CA ILE A 599 -36.27 4.97 -14.30
C ILE A 599 -37.05 4.72 -13.01
N VAL A 600 -38.04 3.82 -13.06
CA VAL A 600 -38.91 3.53 -11.93
C VAL A 600 -38.74 2.11 -11.44
N PHE A 601 -38.47 1.95 -10.16
CA PHE A 601 -38.40 0.65 -9.52
C PHE A 601 -39.65 0.33 -8.72
N TYR A 602 -40.08 -0.92 -8.79
CA TYR A 602 -41.20 -1.47 -8.04
C TYR A 602 -40.66 -2.24 -6.82
N ARG A 603 -41.32 -2.00 -5.65
CA ARG A 603 -41.03 -2.75 -4.42
C ARG A 603 -41.97 -3.95 -4.29
N ASP A 604 -43.21 -3.86 -4.77
CA ASP A 604 -44.19 -4.93 -4.80
C ASP A 604 -44.91 -4.89 -6.16
N ARG A 605 -44.72 -5.93 -6.96
CA ARG A 605 -45.27 -6.02 -8.31
C ARG A 605 -46.74 -6.39 -8.31
N GLU A 606 -47.19 -7.18 -7.36
CA GLU A 606 -48.58 -7.66 -7.30
C GLU A 606 -49.51 -6.51 -6.86
N GLU A 607 -49.09 -5.73 -5.88
CA GLU A 607 -49.84 -4.54 -5.44
C GLU A 607 -49.88 -3.45 -6.53
N GLU A 608 -48.82 -3.32 -7.32
CA GLU A 608 -48.75 -2.34 -8.42
C GLU A 608 -49.64 -2.67 -9.61
N ALA A 609 -49.92 -3.94 -9.89
CA ALA A 609 -50.74 -4.35 -11.01
C ALA A 609 -52.19 -3.87 -10.89
N GLN A 610 -52.66 -3.51 -9.68
CA GLN A 610 -54.00 -3.01 -9.39
C GLN A 610 -54.10 -1.47 -9.45
N LYS A 611 -52.98 -0.77 -9.67
CA LYS A 611 -52.93 0.70 -9.66
C LYS A 611 -52.91 1.29 -11.08
N PRO A 612 -53.24 2.58 -11.27
CA PRO A 612 -53.17 3.23 -12.58
C PRO A 612 -51.77 3.12 -13.20
N PRO A 613 -51.65 3.01 -14.52
CA PRO A 613 -50.35 2.89 -15.17
C PRO A 613 -49.50 4.15 -14.94
N LEU A 614 -48.16 3.97 -14.72
CA LEU A 614 -47.25 5.08 -14.48
C LEU A 614 -47.13 6.03 -15.66
N SER A 615 -47.37 5.55 -16.87
CA SER A 615 -47.45 6.39 -18.08
C SER A 615 -48.48 7.51 -18.03
N SER A 616 -49.44 7.44 -17.11
CA SER A 616 -50.39 8.56 -16.88
C SER A 616 -49.81 9.74 -16.08
N PHE A 617 -48.64 9.53 -15.43
CA PHE A 617 -47.96 10.54 -14.63
C PHE A 617 -46.67 11.06 -15.28
N ILE A 618 -46.11 10.36 -16.28
CA ILE A 618 -44.81 10.65 -16.89
C ILE A 618 -45.05 10.85 -18.39
N GLN A 619 -44.52 11.97 -18.93
CA GLN A 619 -44.59 12.32 -20.34
C GLN A 619 -43.29 11.90 -21.08
N GLY A 620 -42.16 11.80 -20.36
CA GLY A 620 -40.87 11.36 -20.92
C GLY A 620 -40.78 9.84 -21.11
N LYS A 621 -39.64 9.35 -21.54
CA LYS A 621 -39.32 7.92 -21.62
C LYS A 621 -39.43 7.27 -20.25
N LEU A 622 -39.95 6.05 -20.18
CA LEU A 622 -40.11 5.30 -18.95
C LEU A 622 -39.43 3.94 -19.03
N GLU A 623 -38.41 3.76 -18.23
CA GLU A 623 -37.79 2.47 -17.98
C GLU A 623 -38.25 1.94 -16.62
N THR A 624 -38.46 0.63 -16.51
CA THR A 624 -39.00 0.05 -15.26
C THR A 624 -38.32 -1.27 -14.93
N PHE A 625 -38.11 -1.53 -13.65
CA PHE A 625 -37.65 -2.83 -13.15
C PHE A 625 -38.25 -3.13 -11.77
N SER A 626 -38.18 -4.42 -11.38
CA SER A 626 -38.64 -4.89 -10.06
C SER A 626 -37.45 -5.37 -9.26
N LEU A 627 -37.45 -5.11 -7.95
CA LEU A 627 -36.44 -5.63 -7.05
C LEU A 627 -36.69 -7.13 -6.78
N PRO A 628 -35.64 -7.93 -6.55
CA PRO A 628 -35.82 -9.27 -5.99
C PRO A 628 -36.48 -9.23 -4.61
N ALA A 629 -37.31 -10.23 -4.27
CA ALA A 629 -38.16 -10.28 -3.07
C ALA A 629 -37.43 -9.96 -1.74
N PHE A 630 -36.16 -10.42 -1.60
CA PHE A 630 -35.36 -10.08 -0.41
C PHE A 630 -35.20 -8.56 -0.24
N PHE A 631 -34.90 -7.84 -1.30
CA PHE A 631 -34.62 -6.39 -1.25
C PHE A 631 -35.89 -5.53 -1.10
N GLU A 632 -37.07 -6.08 -1.42
CA GLU A 632 -38.34 -5.42 -1.19
C GLU A 632 -38.58 -5.14 0.29
N THR A 633 -38.17 -6.07 1.16
CA THR A 633 -38.32 -5.97 2.61
C THR A 633 -37.29 -5.09 3.30
N VAL A 634 -36.20 -4.71 2.60
CA VAL A 634 -35.09 -3.89 3.17
C VAL A 634 -35.47 -2.42 3.12
N SER A 635 -35.69 -1.82 4.30
CA SER A 635 -35.97 -0.38 4.41
C SER A 635 -35.09 0.30 5.44
N SER A 636 -34.81 1.59 5.22
CA SER A 636 -34.04 2.39 6.20
C SER A 636 -34.72 2.43 7.57
N THR A 637 -36.04 2.38 7.63
CA THR A 637 -36.81 2.34 8.88
C THR A 637 -36.53 1.05 9.64
N ARG A 638 -36.59 -0.09 8.97
CA ARG A 638 -36.25 -1.40 9.57
C ARG A 638 -34.84 -1.43 10.12
N ILE A 639 -33.86 -0.85 9.40
CA ILE A 639 -32.48 -0.77 9.87
C ILE A 639 -32.39 0.04 11.17
N ARG A 640 -33.00 1.23 11.22
CA ARG A 640 -33.02 2.06 12.43
C ARG A 640 -33.66 1.37 13.62
N GLU A 641 -34.76 0.67 13.40
CA GLU A 641 -35.44 -0.11 14.43
C GLU A 641 -34.61 -1.30 14.90
N SER A 642 -33.94 -2.00 13.99
CA SER A 642 -33.05 -3.10 14.32
C SER A 642 -31.87 -2.65 15.18
N VAL A 643 -31.24 -1.52 14.84
CA VAL A 643 -30.15 -0.93 15.64
C VAL A 643 -30.64 -0.53 17.03
N ASP A 644 -31.80 0.12 17.12
CA ASP A 644 -32.40 0.54 18.39
C ASP A 644 -32.77 -0.63 19.32
N GLN A 645 -33.04 -1.79 18.72
CA GLN A 645 -33.37 -3.04 19.42
C GLN A 645 -32.17 -3.97 19.61
N ASN A 646 -30.96 -3.54 19.24
CA ASN A 646 -29.73 -4.36 19.23
C ASN A 646 -29.83 -5.65 18.38
N LEU A 647 -30.61 -5.60 17.29
CA LEU A 647 -30.69 -6.66 16.31
C LEU A 647 -29.60 -6.52 15.26
N ASP A 648 -29.16 -7.65 14.70
CA ASP A 648 -28.16 -7.67 13.63
C ASP A 648 -28.66 -6.99 12.35
N ILE A 649 -27.80 -6.16 11.75
CA ILE A 649 -28.05 -5.45 10.50
C ILE A 649 -27.09 -5.85 9.38
N SER A 650 -26.29 -6.91 9.56
CA SER A 650 -25.24 -7.34 8.61
C SER A 650 -25.79 -7.62 7.21
N MET A 651 -27.02 -8.11 7.10
CA MET A 651 -27.70 -8.37 5.83
C MET A 651 -28.43 -7.16 5.26
N LEU A 652 -28.45 -6.03 5.95
CA LEU A 652 -29.25 -4.85 5.58
C LEU A 652 -28.41 -3.67 5.10
N VAL A 653 -27.13 -3.62 5.49
CA VAL A 653 -26.17 -2.58 5.12
C VAL A 653 -24.83 -3.18 4.74
N ASP A 654 -23.99 -2.39 4.08
CA ASP A 654 -22.61 -2.76 3.78
C ASP A 654 -21.80 -2.98 5.08
N PRO A 655 -20.85 -3.95 5.14
CA PRO A 655 -20.08 -4.25 6.35
C PRO A 655 -19.34 -3.05 6.95
N VAL A 656 -18.74 -2.19 6.11
CA VAL A 656 -18.05 -0.98 6.59
C VAL A 656 -19.04 0.01 7.20
N VAL A 657 -20.23 0.10 6.61
CA VAL A 657 -21.33 0.94 7.15
C VAL A 657 -21.86 0.39 8.45
N GLN A 658 -21.99 -0.93 8.60
CA GLN A 658 -22.38 -1.57 9.85
C GLN A 658 -21.42 -1.19 10.97
N SER A 659 -20.11 -1.35 10.74
CA SER A 659 -19.06 -0.97 11.70
C SER A 659 -19.14 0.52 12.04
N PHE A 660 -19.32 1.37 11.04
CA PHE A 660 -19.47 2.82 11.24
C PHE A 660 -20.71 3.17 12.11
N ILE A 661 -21.85 2.53 11.87
CA ILE A 661 -23.08 2.73 12.65
C ILE A 661 -22.85 2.32 14.11
N TYR A 662 -22.25 1.15 14.36
CA TYR A 662 -22.06 0.64 15.71
C TYR A 662 -21.00 1.43 16.49
N GLU A 663 -19.85 1.72 15.89
CA GLU A 663 -18.78 2.46 16.55
C GLU A 663 -19.16 3.90 16.91
N ASN A 664 -19.99 4.53 16.09
CA ASN A 664 -20.44 5.89 16.35
C ASN A 664 -21.79 5.94 17.10
N GLY A 665 -22.39 4.80 17.45
CA GLY A 665 -23.66 4.72 18.17
C GLY A 665 -24.80 5.41 17.43
N LEU A 666 -24.81 5.33 16.09
CA LEU A 666 -25.85 5.93 15.27
C LEU A 666 -27.18 5.19 15.44
N TYR A 667 -28.29 5.90 15.37
CA TYR A 667 -29.67 5.39 15.46
C TYR A 667 -30.07 4.80 16.81
N LEU A 668 -29.22 4.81 17.83
CA LEU A 668 -29.61 4.44 19.18
C LEU A 668 -30.50 5.52 19.79
N ARG A 669 -31.60 5.11 20.41
CA ARG A 669 -32.53 6.00 21.12
C ARG A 669 -32.31 5.86 22.62
N THR A 670 -32.41 6.97 23.36
CA THR A 670 -32.37 6.90 24.81
C THR A 670 -33.69 6.28 25.33
N PRO A 671 -33.62 5.38 26.35
CA PRO A 671 -34.82 4.73 26.90
C PRO A 671 -35.91 5.72 27.35
N GLU A 672 -35.51 6.88 27.85
CA GLU A 672 -36.42 7.88 28.43
C GLU A 672 -37.03 8.82 27.39
N ARG A 673 -36.42 9.06 26.26
CA ARG A 673 -36.86 10.08 25.29
C ARG A 673 -37.12 9.57 23.88
N LYS A 674 -36.68 8.38 23.51
CA LYS A 674 -36.72 7.84 22.14
C LYS A 674 -36.26 8.86 21.08
N ASN A 675 -35.30 9.70 21.43
CA ASN A 675 -34.75 10.74 20.57
C ASN A 675 -33.44 10.21 19.95
N ILE A 676 -33.25 10.53 18.68
CA ILE A 676 -31.97 10.33 18.02
C ILE A 676 -30.91 11.16 18.75
N LEU A 677 -29.74 10.57 19.04
CA LEU A 677 -28.63 11.28 19.68
C LEU A 677 -28.36 12.59 18.95
N ARG A 678 -28.28 13.68 19.70
CA ARG A 678 -28.01 14.99 19.12
C ARG A 678 -26.59 15.00 18.52
N ARG A 679 -26.43 15.74 17.43
CA ARG A 679 -25.18 15.95 16.71
C ARG A 679 -23.98 16.23 17.61
N GLU A 680 -24.19 16.96 18.70
CA GLU A 680 -23.17 17.29 19.72
C GLU A 680 -22.64 16.07 20.47
N ASP A 681 -23.47 15.05 20.75
CA ASP A 681 -23.06 13.85 21.46
C ASP A 681 -22.17 12.93 20.60
N LEU A 682 -22.35 12.92 19.29
CA LEU A 682 -21.54 12.13 18.37
C LEU A 682 -20.14 12.70 18.16
N TYR A 683 -20.02 14.02 18.06
CA TYR A 683 -18.75 14.71 17.92
C TYR A 683 -17.94 14.74 19.22
N PHE A 684 -18.60 14.91 20.38
CA PHE A 684 -17.93 15.10 21.67
C PHE A 684 -17.68 13.81 22.45
N ARG A 685 -18.31 12.68 22.13
CA ARG A 685 -17.96 11.40 22.78
C ARG A 685 -16.55 10.94 22.45
N ARG A 686 -16.02 11.21 21.25
CA ARG A 686 -14.62 10.96 20.91
C ARG A 686 -13.62 11.82 21.72
N PHE A 687 -14.08 12.99 22.20
CA PHE A 687 -13.27 13.91 23.00
C PHE A 687 -13.56 13.86 24.51
N ARG A 688 -14.58 13.11 24.94
CA ARG A 688 -14.97 12.98 26.35
C ARG A 688 -14.53 11.68 27.03
N ALA A 689 -13.90 10.76 26.35
CA ALA A 689 -13.16 9.72 27.05
C ALA A 689 -12.02 10.43 27.78
N PRO A 690 -11.99 10.49 29.13
CA PRO A 690 -10.89 11.10 29.83
C PRO A 690 -9.66 10.27 29.53
N SER A 691 -8.75 10.83 28.71
CA SER A 691 -7.37 10.38 28.75
C SER A 691 -6.90 10.64 30.19
N PRO A 692 -6.40 9.64 30.92
CA PRO A 692 -6.03 9.82 32.31
C PRO A 692 -4.85 10.79 32.57
N GLU A 693 -4.35 11.46 31.52
CA GLU A 693 -3.13 12.26 31.53
C GLU A 693 -3.26 13.67 30.95
N LEU A 694 -4.43 14.30 30.99
CA LEU A 694 -4.50 15.72 30.66
C LEU A 694 -4.07 16.56 31.89
N PRO A 695 -2.98 17.39 31.79
CA PRO A 695 -2.57 18.26 32.84
C PRO A 695 -3.71 19.22 33.28
N GLY A 696 -3.85 19.46 34.60
CA GLY A 696 -4.95 20.21 35.16
C GLY A 696 -5.21 21.64 34.64
N GLU A 697 -4.27 22.22 33.89
CA GLU A 697 -4.45 23.52 33.22
C GLU A 697 -5.43 23.49 32.05
N MET A 698 -5.51 22.39 31.27
CA MET A 698 -6.43 22.30 30.15
C MET A 698 -7.87 22.02 30.59
N ALA A 699 -8.06 21.35 31.72
CA ALA A 699 -9.35 21.18 32.35
C ALA A 699 -9.92 22.51 32.88
N ARG A 700 -9.07 23.43 33.38
CA ARG A 700 -9.45 24.79 33.81
C ARG A 700 -9.86 25.68 32.64
N LEU A 701 -9.17 25.63 31.50
CA LEU A 701 -9.49 26.42 30.30
C LEU A 701 -10.84 25.99 29.66
N LEU A 702 -11.18 24.70 29.74
CA LEU A 702 -12.45 24.19 29.25
C LEU A 702 -13.64 24.51 30.20
N SER A 703 -13.39 24.66 31.49
CA SER A 703 -14.43 25.09 32.46
C SER A 703 -14.73 26.58 32.39
N GLN A 704 -13.75 27.42 32.03
CA GLN A 704 -13.97 28.88 31.89
C GLN A 704 -14.76 29.27 30.62
N LYS A 705 -14.81 28.42 29.57
CA LYS A 705 -15.65 28.66 28.40
C LYS A 705 -17.14 28.29 28.57
N LYS A 706 -17.54 27.81 29.75
CA LYS A 706 -18.96 27.52 30.07
C LYS A 706 -19.68 28.64 30.78
N SER A 707 -18.99 29.77 31.05
CA SER A 707 -19.55 30.93 31.74
C SER A 707 -19.56 32.22 30.89
N LEU A 708 -19.47 32.09 29.58
CA LEU A 708 -19.72 33.19 28.63
C LEU A 708 -20.83 32.80 27.66
#